data_4cb6947848306198ac472ff3f9a6e62c
#
_entry.id   4cb6947848306198ac472ff3f9a6e62c
#
_cell.length_a   1.000
_cell.length_b   1.000
_cell.length_c   1.000
_cell.angle_alpha   90.00
_cell.angle_beta   90.00
_cell.angle_gamma   90.00
#
_symmetry.space_group_name_H-M   'P 1'
#
loop_
_entity.id
_entity.type
_entity.pdbx_description
1 polymer ?
#
loop_
_entity_poly.entity_id
_entity_poly.type
_entity_poly.pdbx_seq_one_letter_code
_entity_poly.pdbx_strand_id
1 'polypeptide(L)'
;MLTAGLAVLCALLVLGLLAQGSGAWPFALALLVLWCVGMGFFRCQLRRWLAKWVCGGSFERSKTKFSLEPLSQPAALLSGETVLWYNEQFRQRLLAGQDLLVSRAQKVLPGLDLQQARTEEGQLLTLGDGMWCIHSSTVPGEAESMTLLVLNEETALRKIEAEYKASRPGYLVFLVDGYDDVFSDMLDSERARLLEGINRVLEEMIGRGTGFLRRVASGRYIAVVEERQLEQFAKRGYDVLDKIRALDPSVNLSLSIGIGRGAKTLREAQDMAVQALDMAQGRGGDQAAEMTPDGFTFYGGVSHGVEKRSKVRSRIVADQLVKLIKEADHVVIMGHRMSDLDAIGSAEGVLRICKICDVPAVIAVRRDATLASSLINALVEAGQEDDFIDPKGALPIISKKTLCVVVDTYQANLVESREILEKCGKVAVIDHHRKGVGFIENPALVCHEPYSSSASELVTELLQYVGERDDKPNRVEAEGLLAGIMLDTQDFTLHTGVRTFEAAAALRRYGAETERVRQLFDVSMVEYNAKADLVEKAQMYRNCAISVSGEVAPEARVAIAQAANDLLTIQNVEASFVAVQVGTGVNISARSLGAVNVQVIMEALGGGGHQTMAAAQLKHITPEAARARIQTAIDQYRASQKKTPTEPGPEPQNQKKKG
;
A
#
# COMPACT_ATOMS: atom_id res chain seq x y z
N MET A 1 -58.86 32.55 -4.02
CA MET A 1 -59.53 33.23 -5.14
C MET A 1 -60.23 34.52 -4.70
N LEU A 2 -61.10 34.54 -3.68
CA LEU A 2 -61.83 35.77 -3.21
C LEU A 2 -60.89 36.93 -2.86
N THR A 3 -59.78 36.69 -2.18
CA THR A 3 -58.82 37.75 -1.78
C THR A 3 -58.03 38.34 -2.95
N ALA A 4 -57.74 37.54 -3.99
CA ALA A 4 -57.10 38.02 -5.23
C ALA A 4 -58.08 38.88 -6.04
N GLY A 5 -59.35 38.45 -6.11
CA GLY A 5 -60.40 39.23 -6.77
C GLY A 5 -60.65 40.60 -6.11
N LEU A 6 -60.67 40.65 -4.80
CA LEU A 6 -60.84 41.91 -4.05
C LEU A 6 -59.63 42.86 -4.20
N ALA A 7 -58.39 42.33 -4.24
CA ALA A 7 -57.18 43.12 -4.49
C ALA A 7 -57.17 43.71 -5.91
N VAL A 8 -57.64 42.99 -6.91
CA VAL A 8 -57.81 43.47 -8.30
C VAL A 8 -58.87 44.54 -8.36
N LEU A 9 -60.00 44.38 -7.64
CA LEU A 9 -61.07 45.39 -7.59
C LEU A 9 -60.61 46.69 -6.95
N CYS A 10 -59.88 46.62 -5.85
CA CYS A 10 -59.27 47.78 -5.18
C CYS A 10 -58.23 48.49 -6.06
N ALA A 11 -57.39 47.72 -6.79
CA ALA A 11 -56.43 48.29 -7.73
C ALA A 11 -57.13 49.00 -8.91
N LEU A 12 -58.22 48.45 -9.43
CA LEU A 12 -59.05 49.09 -10.48
C LEU A 12 -59.73 50.37 -9.97
N LEU A 13 -60.14 50.41 -8.68
CA LEU A 13 -60.70 51.58 -8.05
C LEU A 13 -59.68 52.70 -7.90
N VAL A 14 -58.44 52.38 -7.51
CA VAL A 14 -57.32 53.33 -7.46
C VAL A 14 -56.98 53.87 -8.85
N LEU A 15 -56.96 53.02 -9.87
CA LEU A 15 -56.73 53.41 -11.24
C LEU A 15 -57.86 54.31 -11.77
N GLY A 16 -59.13 54.02 -11.42
CA GLY A 16 -60.28 54.86 -11.75
C GLY A 16 -60.23 56.26 -11.12
N LEU A 17 -59.84 56.37 -9.85
CA LEU A 17 -59.65 57.63 -9.14
C LEU A 17 -58.48 58.45 -9.69
N LEU A 18 -57.42 57.81 -10.14
CA LEU A 18 -56.29 58.42 -10.87
C LEU A 18 -56.72 59.01 -12.21
N ALA A 19 -57.52 58.26 -12.96
CA ALA A 19 -58.03 58.68 -14.31
C ALA A 19 -59.00 59.87 -14.24
N GLN A 20 -59.71 60.01 -13.12
CA GLN A 20 -60.64 61.15 -12.89
C GLN A 20 -59.93 62.39 -12.33
N GLY A 21 -58.62 62.39 -12.12
CA GLY A 21 -57.84 63.50 -11.58
C GLY A 21 -58.24 63.91 -10.14
N SER A 22 -58.93 63.05 -9.38
CA SER A 22 -59.36 63.33 -8.01
C SER A 22 -58.17 63.24 -7.06
N GLY A 23 -57.97 64.19 -6.18
CA GLY A 23 -56.91 64.18 -5.15
C GLY A 23 -57.03 63.07 -4.11
N ALA A 24 -57.98 62.14 -4.23
CA ALA A 24 -58.26 61.06 -3.29
C ALA A 24 -57.42 59.76 -3.56
N TRP A 25 -56.71 59.67 -4.70
CA TRP A 25 -55.96 58.46 -5.08
C TRP A 25 -54.84 58.09 -4.06
N PRO A 26 -54.11 59.03 -3.41
CA PRO A 26 -53.08 58.65 -2.43
C PRO A 26 -53.69 57.95 -1.20
N PHE A 27 -54.88 58.39 -0.76
CA PHE A 27 -55.59 57.74 0.35
C PHE A 27 -56.09 56.35 -0.02
N ALA A 28 -56.57 56.15 -1.22
CA ALA A 28 -56.99 54.84 -1.73
C ALA A 28 -55.82 53.89 -1.87
N LEU A 29 -54.63 54.37 -2.30
CA LEU A 29 -53.39 53.58 -2.36
C LEU A 29 -52.89 53.19 -0.98
N ALA A 30 -52.91 54.16 -0.02
CA ALA A 30 -52.51 53.87 1.36
C ALA A 30 -53.42 52.82 2.02
N LEU A 31 -54.75 52.89 1.80
CA LEU A 31 -55.69 51.88 2.26
C LEU A 31 -55.46 50.49 1.60
N LEU A 32 -55.12 50.44 0.31
CA LEU A 32 -54.77 49.19 -0.40
C LEU A 32 -53.53 48.59 0.21
N VAL A 33 -52.49 49.38 0.46
CA VAL A 33 -51.23 48.91 1.09
C VAL A 33 -51.50 48.39 2.51
N LEU A 34 -52.25 49.15 3.33
CA LEU A 34 -52.64 48.77 4.68
C LEU A 34 -53.46 47.45 4.68
N TRP A 35 -54.38 47.33 3.75
CA TRP A 35 -55.18 46.10 3.55
C TRP A 35 -54.31 44.91 3.14
N CYS A 36 -53.36 45.06 2.17
CA CYS A 36 -52.43 44.02 1.75
C CYS A 36 -51.53 43.56 2.90
N VAL A 37 -50.97 44.51 3.67
CA VAL A 37 -50.13 44.21 4.85
C VAL A 37 -50.99 43.53 5.93
N GLY A 38 -52.20 44.04 6.21
CA GLY A 38 -53.11 43.46 7.20
C GLY A 38 -53.53 42.02 6.82
N MET A 39 -53.84 41.79 5.54
CA MET A 39 -54.15 40.45 5.02
C MET A 39 -52.94 39.50 5.07
N GLY A 40 -51.74 40.00 4.78
CA GLY A 40 -50.53 39.25 4.95
C GLY A 40 -50.30 38.80 6.40
N PHE A 41 -50.46 39.77 7.33
CA PHE A 41 -50.37 39.53 8.76
C PHE A 41 -51.46 38.54 9.25
N PHE A 42 -52.71 38.76 8.84
CA PHE A 42 -53.84 37.86 9.16
C PHE A 42 -53.61 36.45 8.66
N ARG A 43 -53.17 36.30 7.39
CA ARG A 43 -52.79 34.96 6.83
C ARG A 43 -51.67 34.29 7.65
N CYS A 44 -50.68 35.04 8.06
CA CYS A 44 -49.60 34.54 8.89
C CYS A 44 -50.10 34.08 10.26
N GLN A 45 -50.94 34.91 10.93
CA GLN A 45 -51.56 34.59 12.22
C GLN A 45 -52.53 33.41 12.11
N LEU A 46 -53.34 33.36 11.05
CA LEU A 46 -54.27 32.25 10.81
C LEU A 46 -53.53 30.95 10.56
N ARG A 47 -52.43 30.98 9.79
CA ARG A 47 -51.58 29.80 9.60
C ARG A 47 -50.95 29.34 10.89
N ARG A 48 -50.44 30.28 11.75
CA ARG A 48 -49.90 29.98 13.06
C ARG A 48 -50.94 29.36 13.98
N TRP A 49 -52.16 29.91 13.95
CA TRP A 49 -53.28 29.40 14.74
C TRP A 49 -53.76 28.03 14.25
N LEU A 50 -53.89 27.84 12.93
CA LEU A 50 -54.23 26.57 12.35
C LEU A 50 -53.13 25.52 12.62
N ALA A 51 -51.84 25.85 12.51
CA ALA A 51 -50.76 24.98 12.86
C ALA A 51 -50.84 24.52 14.32
N LYS A 52 -51.06 25.46 15.27
CA LYS A 52 -51.30 25.12 16.67
C LYS A 52 -52.54 24.27 16.88
N TRP A 53 -53.58 24.51 16.12
CA TRP A 53 -54.87 23.78 16.23
C TRP A 53 -54.76 22.37 15.62
N VAL A 54 -54.15 22.23 14.46
CA VAL A 54 -53.90 20.94 13.78
C VAL A 54 -52.95 20.05 14.57
N CYS A 55 -51.92 20.61 15.17
CA CYS A 55 -50.91 19.86 15.96
C CYS A 55 -51.29 19.67 17.43
N GLY A 56 -52.16 20.53 17.98
CA GLY A 56 -52.78 20.38 19.29
C GLY A 56 -54.13 19.68 19.30
N GLY A 57 -54.70 19.43 18.13
CA GLY A 57 -56.00 18.80 17.93
C GLY A 57 -55.88 17.34 17.46
N SER A 58 -56.57 16.50 18.16
CA SER A 58 -56.79 15.06 17.93
C SER A 58 -56.82 14.65 16.47
N PHE A 59 -55.97 13.69 16.10
CA PHE A 59 -56.18 12.82 14.94
C PHE A 59 -57.40 11.91 15.28
N GLU A 60 -58.58 12.32 14.88
CA GLU A 60 -59.81 11.56 15.08
C GLU A 60 -59.95 10.47 14.02
N ARG A 61 -59.25 9.33 14.18
CA ARG A 61 -59.67 8.03 13.65
C ARG A 61 -59.79 6.93 14.73
N SER A 62 -59.47 7.24 15.96
CA SER A 62 -59.78 6.40 17.12
C SER A 62 -59.97 7.32 18.33
N LYS A 63 -60.74 6.87 19.32
CA LYS A 63 -61.07 7.61 20.54
C LYS A 63 -59.88 8.01 21.44
N THR A 64 -58.66 7.94 20.93
CA THR A 64 -57.37 8.29 21.60
C THR A 64 -56.76 9.51 20.96
N LYS A 65 -56.58 10.58 21.73
CA LYS A 65 -55.88 11.78 21.33
C LYS A 65 -54.37 11.57 21.50
N PHE A 66 -53.61 11.58 20.40
CA PHE A 66 -52.16 11.58 20.45
C PHE A 66 -51.65 13.00 20.21
N SER A 67 -50.82 13.52 21.11
CA SER A 67 -50.08 14.75 20.93
C SER A 67 -48.60 14.46 20.73
N LEU A 68 -47.93 15.12 19.77
CA LEU A 68 -46.49 15.05 19.56
C LEU A 68 -45.71 15.96 20.51
N GLU A 69 -46.41 16.83 21.27
CA GLU A 69 -45.82 17.77 22.21
C GLU A 69 -45.00 17.12 23.34
N PRO A 70 -45.41 15.92 23.89
CA PRO A 70 -44.66 15.26 24.95
C PRO A 70 -43.41 14.50 24.50
N LEU A 71 -43.07 14.54 23.18
CA LEU A 71 -41.82 13.93 22.71
C LEU A 71 -40.62 14.59 23.39
N SER A 72 -39.78 13.78 24.02
CA SER A 72 -38.52 14.23 24.64
C SER A 72 -37.47 14.66 23.61
N GLN A 73 -37.62 14.24 22.37
CA GLN A 73 -36.75 14.59 21.26
C GLN A 73 -37.29 15.81 20.53
N PRO A 74 -36.42 16.71 20.03
CA PRO A 74 -36.81 17.77 19.11
C PRO A 74 -37.49 17.19 17.87
N ALA A 75 -38.70 17.68 17.58
CA ALA A 75 -39.46 17.24 16.44
C ALA A 75 -40.08 18.42 15.71
N ALA A 76 -40.16 18.35 14.38
CA ALA A 76 -40.76 19.35 13.53
C ALA A 76 -41.56 18.70 12.40
N LEU A 77 -42.64 19.36 11.95
CA LEU A 77 -43.48 18.93 10.87
C LEU A 77 -43.33 19.92 9.69
N LEU A 78 -43.03 19.40 8.52
CA LEU A 78 -42.86 20.17 7.29
C LEU A 78 -44.02 19.89 6.33
N SER A 79 -44.47 20.92 5.57
CA SER A 79 -45.21 20.80 4.32
C SER A 79 -44.33 21.31 3.19
N GLY A 80 -43.89 20.43 2.31
CA GLY A 80 -42.83 20.73 1.36
C GLY A 80 -41.57 21.23 2.07
N GLU A 81 -41.16 22.48 1.78
CA GLU A 81 -40.00 23.13 2.41
C GLU A 81 -40.36 24.03 3.61
N THR A 82 -41.60 24.08 4.04
CA THR A 82 -42.08 25.04 5.06
C THR A 82 -42.30 24.32 6.40
N VAL A 83 -41.75 24.88 7.50
CA VAL A 83 -41.99 24.39 8.85
C VAL A 83 -43.39 24.76 9.30
N LEU A 84 -44.25 23.78 9.52
CA LEU A 84 -45.64 24.00 9.99
C LEU A 84 -45.73 23.96 11.50
N TRP A 85 -44.97 23.07 12.11
CA TRP A 85 -45.04 22.85 13.56
C TRP A 85 -43.69 22.34 14.06
N TYR A 86 -43.41 22.61 15.33
CA TYR A 86 -42.34 21.99 16.11
C TYR A 86 -42.74 21.94 17.58
N ASN A 87 -42.20 20.97 18.34
CA ASN A 87 -42.41 20.85 19.76
C ASN A 87 -41.54 21.82 20.56
N GLU A 88 -41.81 21.96 21.87
CA GLU A 88 -41.06 22.84 22.75
C GLU A 88 -39.56 22.47 22.84
N GLN A 89 -39.21 21.17 22.74
CA GLN A 89 -37.82 20.73 22.74
C GLN A 89 -37.07 21.24 21.50
N PHE A 90 -37.69 21.23 20.34
CA PHE A 90 -37.12 21.81 19.12
C PHE A 90 -36.90 23.33 19.28
N ARG A 91 -37.91 24.05 19.83
CA ARG A 91 -37.84 25.51 20.03
C ARG A 91 -36.72 25.89 20.99
N GLN A 92 -36.58 25.18 22.11
CA GLN A 92 -35.60 25.50 23.13
C GLN A 92 -34.17 25.15 22.70
N ARG A 93 -33.97 23.95 22.17
CA ARG A 93 -32.62 23.42 21.87
C ARG A 93 -32.02 23.94 20.57
N LEU A 94 -32.86 24.21 19.54
CA LEU A 94 -32.38 24.54 18.19
C LEU A 94 -32.65 25.98 17.81
N LEU A 95 -33.71 26.61 18.36
CA LEU A 95 -34.10 27.96 18.02
C LEU A 95 -33.82 28.97 19.16
N ALA A 96 -33.21 28.56 20.25
CA ALA A 96 -32.96 29.38 21.43
C ALA A 96 -34.23 30.17 21.88
N GLY A 97 -35.40 29.53 21.82
CA GLY A 97 -36.69 30.08 22.19
C GLY A 97 -37.37 30.97 21.13
N GLN A 98 -36.73 31.24 19.99
CA GLN A 98 -37.31 32.00 18.89
C GLN A 98 -38.46 31.26 18.22
N ASP A 99 -39.46 31.99 17.71
CA ASP A 99 -40.55 31.42 16.93
C ASP A 99 -40.28 31.60 15.43
N LEU A 100 -40.01 30.48 14.73
CA LEU A 100 -39.76 30.43 13.30
C LEU A 100 -40.81 29.62 12.54
N LEU A 101 -42.05 29.54 13.04
CA LEU A 101 -43.16 28.93 12.30
C LEU A 101 -43.38 29.61 10.95
N VAL A 102 -43.77 28.80 9.94
CA VAL A 102 -44.00 29.24 8.55
C VAL A 102 -42.71 29.74 7.85
N SER A 103 -41.52 29.44 8.42
CA SER A 103 -40.24 29.67 7.75
C SER A 103 -39.82 28.49 6.87
N ARG A 104 -38.91 28.74 5.93
CA ARG A 104 -38.32 27.65 5.13
C ARG A 104 -37.44 26.75 6.02
N ALA A 105 -37.51 25.45 5.82
CA ALA A 105 -36.72 24.46 6.58
C ALA A 105 -35.22 24.75 6.50
N GLN A 106 -34.69 25.16 5.37
CA GLN A 106 -33.28 25.55 5.17
C GLN A 106 -32.83 26.73 6.05
N LYS A 107 -33.74 27.63 6.44
CA LYS A 107 -33.42 28.72 7.36
C LYS A 107 -33.30 28.22 8.80
N VAL A 108 -34.06 27.19 9.13
CA VAL A 108 -34.13 26.61 10.49
C VAL A 108 -33.07 25.52 10.66
N LEU A 109 -32.86 24.71 9.64
CA LEU A 109 -31.91 23.62 9.57
C LEU A 109 -31.04 23.78 8.31
N PRO A 110 -29.97 24.60 8.37
CA PRO A 110 -29.08 24.79 7.22
C PRO A 110 -28.42 23.49 6.79
N GLY A 111 -28.49 23.17 5.50
CA GLY A 111 -27.90 21.94 4.96
C GLY A 111 -28.79 20.71 5.05
N LEU A 112 -30.07 20.84 5.46
CA LEU A 112 -31.01 19.73 5.50
C LEU A 112 -31.26 19.15 4.10
N ASP A 113 -30.99 17.84 3.94
CA ASP A 113 -31.36 17.02 2.80
C ASP A 113 -32.40 15.97 3.23
N LEU A 114 -33.64 16.14 2.78
CA LEU A 114 -34.74 15.23 3.15
C LEU A 114 -34.58 13.83 2.57
N GLN A 115 -33.81 13.64 1.50
CA GLN A 115 -33.57 12.32 0.95
C GLN A 115 -32.58 11.55 1.83
N GLN A 116 -31.50 12.19 2.23
CA GLN A 116 -30.54 11.61 3.17
C GLN A 116 -31.17 11.34 4.55
N ALA A 117 -31.97 12.27 5.05
CA ALA A 117 -32.67 12.12 6.31
C ALA A 117 -33.71 10.97 6.33
N ARG A 118 -34.09 10.41 5.17
CA ARG A 118 -34.99 9.25 5.05
C ARG A 118 -34.28 7.90 5.17
N THR A 119 -32.96 7.87 5.09
CA THR A 119 -32.19 6.63 5.24
C THR A 119 -32.23 6.13 6.68
N GLU A 120 -31.93 4.86 6.90
CA GLU A 120 -31.86 4.28 8.25
C GLU A 120 -30.77 4.97 9.11
N GLU A 121 -29.70 5.45 8.47
CA GLU A 121 -28.62 6.17 9.14
C GLU A 121 -28.98 7.63 9.49
N GLY A 122 -29.98 8.19 8.81
CA GLY A 122 -30.36 9.58 8.97
C GLY A 122 -29.34 10.54 8.35
N GLN A 123 -29.58 11.85 8.52
CA GLN A 123 -28.64 12.90 8.14
C GLN A 123 -27.97 13.52 9.37
N LEU A 124 -26.64 13.52 9.40
CA LEU A 124 -25.88 14.19 10.46
C LEU A 124 -25.66 15.67 10.07
N LEU A 125 -26.10 16.59 10.94
CA LEU A 125 -25.87 18.03 10.80
C LEU A 125 -25.25 18.61 12.07
N THR A 126 -24.32 19.56 11.88
CA THR A 126 -23.79 20.38 12.96
C THR A 126 -24.64 21.64 13.08
N LEU A 127 -25.36 21.79 14.19
CA LEU A 127 -26.24 22.94 14.45
C LEU A 127 -25.78 23.61 15.76
N GLY A 128 -25.24 24.81 15.66
CA GLY A 128 -24.56 25.48 16.78
C GLY A 128 -23.36 24.63 17.26
N ASP A 129 -23.26 24.37 18.56
CA ASP A 129 -22.20 23.53 19.14
C ASP A 129 -22.55 22.02 19.20
N GLY A 130 -23.74 21.64 18.66
CA GLY A 130 -24.27 20.28 18.74
C GLY A 130 -24.23 19.53 17.40
N MET A 131 -23.99 18.22 17.47
CA MET A 131 -24.14 17.29 16.35
C MET A 131 -25.47 16.58 16.45
N TRP A 132 -26.28 16.68 15.42
CA TRP A 132 -27.65 16.21 15.39
C TRP A 132 -27.87 15.22 14.26
N CYS A 133 -28.36 14.02 14.58
CA CYS A 133 -28.81 13.06 13.59
C CYS A 133 -30.30 13.29 13.33
N ILE A 134 -30.65 13.58 12.09
CA ILE A 134 -32.00 13.93 11.64
C ILE A 134 -32.60 12.76 10.88
N HIS A 135 -33.72 12.26 11.36
CA HIS A 135 -34.53 11.28 10.64
C HIS A 135 -35.82 11.91 10.13
N SER A 136 -36.19 11.59 8.90
CA SER A 136 -37.44 12.07 8.31
C SER A 136 -38.38 10.93 7.96
N SER A 137 -39.67 11.11 8.25
CA SER A 137 -40.74 10.19 7.89
C SER A 137 -41.87 10.91 7.19
N THR A 138 -42.45 10.28 6.17
CA THR A 138 -43.60 10.85 5.47
C THR A 138 -44.89 10.50 6.21
N VAL A 139 -45.64 11.53 6.58
CA VAL A 139 -46.97 11.38 7.19
C VAL A 139 -48.02 11.61 6.13
N PRO A 140 -48.90 10.63 5.87
CA PRO A 140 -50.00 10.80 4.89
C PRO A 140 -50.95 11.91 5.32
N GLY A 141 -51.19 12.90 4.45
CA GLY A 141 -52.18 13.97 4.65
C GLY A 141 -53.28 13.92 3.61
N GLU A 142 -54.45 14.52 3.89
CA GLU A 142 -55.58 14.52 2.95
C GLU A 142 -55.35 15.38 1.69
N ALA A 143 -54.48 16.40 1.73
CA ALA A 143 -54.22 17.33 0.62
C ALA A 143 -52.76 17.35 0.14
N GLU A 144 -51.78 17.16 1.05
CA GLU A 144 -50.35 17.12 0.75
C GLU A 144 -49.64 16.18 1.74
N SER A 145 -48.62 15.44 1.29
CA SER A 145 -47.78 14.65 2.17
C SER A 145 -46.95 15.55 3.08
N MET A 146 -47.03 15.35 4.37
CA MET A 146 -46.22 16.06 5.34
C MET A 146 -44.97 15.24 5.71
N THR A 147 -43.89 15.91 6.08
CA THR A 147 -42.67 15.24 6.52
C THR A 147 -42.44 15.55 8.00
N LEU A 148 -42.43 14.51 8.83
CA LEU A 148 -42.05 14.60 10.24
C LEU A 148 -40.54 14.47 10.33
N LEU A 149 -39.88 15.42 10.98
CA LEU A 149 -38.46 15.37 11.36
C LEU A 149 -38.36 15.06 12.85
N VAL A 150 -37.50 14.12 13.18
CA VAL A 150 -37.09 13.82 14.56
C VAL A 150 -35.57 13.96 14.64
N LEU A 151 -35.09 14.72 15.62
CA LEU A 151 -33.67 15.02 15.78
C LEU A 151 -33.14 14.39 17.06
N ASN A 152 -32.06 13.63 16.92
CA ASN A 152 -31.33 13.05 18.03
C ASN A 152 -30.03 13.80 18.22
N GLU A 153 -29.77 14.28 19.42
CA GLU A 153 -28.48 14.88 19.74
C GLU A 153 -27.43 13.79 19.98
N GLU A 154 -26.44 13.74 19.11
CA GLU A 154 -25.36 12.76 19.16
C GLU A 154 -24.01 13.36 19.57
N THR A 155 -23.99 14.61 20.00
CA THR A 155 -22.75 15.33 20.36
C THR A 155 -21.87 14.55 21.34
N ALA A 156 -22.45 14.06 22.43
CA ALA A 156 -21.72 13.29 23.44
C ALA A 156 -21.27 11.94 22.89
N LEU A 157 -22.17 11.25 22.18
CA LEU A 157 -21.87 9.94 21.57
C LEU A 157 -20.72 10.05 20.56
N ARG A 158 -20.77 11.03 19.66
CA ARG A 158 -19.72 11.26 18.66
C ARG A 158 -18.38 11.68 19.28
N LYS A 159 -18.41 12.47 20.33
CA LYS A 159 -17.19 12.80 21.09
C LYS A 159 -16.58 11.57 21.75
N ILE A 160 -17.41 10.73 22.37
CA ILE A 160 -16.96 9.48 22.99
C ILE A 160 -16.43 8.52 21.92
N GLU A 161 -17.13 8.38 20.78
CA GLU A 161 -16.68 7.55 19.67
C GLU A 161 -15.35 8.01 19.10
N ALA A 162 -15.19 9.32 18.89
CA ALA A 162 -13.93 9.90 18.41
C ALA A 162 -12.80 9.68 19.42
N GLU A 163 -13.05 9.92 20.73
CA GLU A 163 -12.07 9.69 21.78
C GLU A 163 -11.74 8.19 21.91
N TYR A 164 -12.72 7.32 21.83
CA TYR A 164 -12.51 5.86 21.82
C TYR A 164 -11.60 5.43 20.66
N LYS A 165 -11.84 5.94 19.44
CA LYS A 165 -10.98 5.66 18.28
C LYS A 165 -9.58 6.22 18.47
N ALA A 166 -9.46 7.45 18.95
CA ALA A 166 -8.19 8.14 19.14
C ALA A 166 -7.33 7.57 20.28
N SER A 167 -7.97 7.02 21.31
CA SER A 167 -7.30 6.43 22.48
C SER A 167 -7.03 4.92 22.36
N ARG A 168 -7.46 4.25 21.27
CA ARG A 168 -7.18 2.82 21.07
C ARG A 168 -5.68 2.58 21.10
N PRO A 169 -5.21 1.54 21.80
CA PRO A 169 -3.79 1.23 21.86
C PRO A 169 -3.33 0.58 20.56
N GLY A 170 -2.21 1.09 20.02
CA GLY A 170 -1.41 0.42 19.00
C GLY A 170 -0.12 -0.12 19.59
N TYR A 171 0.40 -1.19 18.99
CA TYR A 171 1.60 -1.88 19.44
C TYR A 171 2.74 -1.68 18.45
N LEU A 172 3.93 -1.35 18.95
CA LEU A 172 5.12 -1.17 18.13
C LEU A 172 6.22 -2.10 18.62
N VAL A 173 6.94 -2.69 17.67
CA VAL A 173 8.18 -3.42 17.91
C VAL A 173 9.28 -2.75 17.11
N PHE A 174 10.35 -2.39 17.80
CA PHE A 174 11.55 -1.82 17.19
C PHE A 174 12.67 -2.85 17.23
N LEU A 175 13.43 -2.92 16.17
CA LEU A 175 14.63 -3.74 16.09
C LEU A 175 15.75 -2.91 15.45
N VAL A 176 16.88 -2.81 16.16
CA VAL A 176 18.13 -2.28 15.61
C VAL A 176 18.68 -3.33 14.65
N ASP A 177 18.77 -2.98 13.38
CA ASP A 177 19.21 -3.92 12.34
C ASP A 177 20.67 -4.27 12.51
N GLY A 178 21.00 -5.58 12.41
CA GLY A 178 22.39 -6.03 12.53
C GLY A 178 23.05 -5.71 13.88
N TYR A 179 22.28 -5.68 14.98
CA TYR A 179 22.78 -5.29 16.31
C TYR A 179 24.09 -5.97 16.68
N ASP A 180 24.20 -7.29 16.54
CA ASP A 180 25.39 -8.03 16.92
C ASP A 180 26.58 -7.67 16.01
N ASP A 181 26.36 -7.52 14.71
CA ASP A 181 27.41 -7.17 13.75
C ASP A 181 27.92 -5.74 13.97
N VAL A 182 27.01 -4.79 14.25
CA VAL A 182 27.34 -3.38 14.50
C VAL A 182 28.14 -3.20 15.79
N PHE A 183 27.81 -3.97 16.84
CA PHE A 183 28.35 -3.75 18.17
C PHE A 183 29.44 -4.72 18.57
N SER A 184 29.76 -5.80 17.78
CA SER A 184 30.76 -6.81 18.10
C SER A 184 32.20 -6.25 18.20
N ASP A 185 32.54 -5.37 17.27
CA ASP A 185 33.90 -4.86 17.10
C ASP A 185 34.12 -3.46 17.72
N MET A 186 33.08 -2.91 18.42
CA MET A 186 33.15 -1.60 19.05
C MET A 186 33.76 -1.63 20.46
N LEU A 187 34.44 -0.56 20.80
CA LEU A 187 34.86 -0.31 22.19
C LEU A 187 33.62 -0.11 23.08
N ASP A 188 33.69 -0.59 24.34
CA ASP A 188 32.57 -0.49 25.29
C ASP A 188 32.05 0.94 25.47
N SER A 189 32.90 1.95 25.42
CA SER A 189 32.54 3.36 25.54
C SER A 189 31.75 3.88 24.31
N GLU A 190 32.12 3.46 23.10
CA GLU A 190 31.42 3.83 21.87
C GLU A 190 30.07 3.14 21.81
N ARG A 191 30.03 1.86 22.14
CA ARG A 191 28.80 1.07 22.25
C ARG A 191 27.82 1.71 23.23
N ALA A 192 28.30 2.10 24.44
CA ALA A 192 27.45 2.74 25.44
C ALA A 192 26.87 4.06 24.94
N ARG A 193 27.66 4.88 24.25
CA ARG A 193 27.21 6.17 23.67
C ARG A 193 26.15 5.99 22.60
N LEU A 194 26.33 5.03 21.69
CA LEU A 194 25.35 4.75 20.65
C LEU A 194 24.03 4.21 21.21
N LEU A 195 24.11 3.29 22.20
CA LEU A 195 22.92 2.77 22.86
C LEU A 195 22.15 3.84 23.62
N GLU A 196 22.85 4.78 24.28
CA GLU A 196 22.23 5.95 24.90
C GLU A 196 21.55 6.83 23.85
N GLY A 197 22.19 7.06 22.70
CA GLY A 197 21.62 7.79 21.58
C GLY A 197 20.34 7.16 21.06
N ILE A 198 20.34 5.85 20.82
CA ILE A 198 19.16 5.09 20.39
C ILE A 198 18.03 5.21 21.42
N ASN A 199 18.34 4.97 22.70
CA ASN A 199 17.35 5.07 23.78
C ASN A 199 16.70 6.47 23.80
N ARG A 200 17.51 7.52 23.75
CA ARG A 200 17.03 8.91 23.75
C ARG A 200 16.11 9.20 22.57
N VAL A 201 16.49 8.80 21.36
CA VAL A 201 15.67 9.02 20.14
C VAL A 201 14.34 8.29 20.24
N LEU A 202 14.32 7.04 20.72
CA LEU A 202 13.08 6.28 20.90
C LEU A 202 12.20 6.84 22.03
N GLU A 203 12.81 7.27 23.14
CA GLU A 203 12.09 7.91 24.25
C GLU A 203 11.48 9.27 23.83
N GLU A 204 12.19 10.05 23.00
CA GLU A 204 11.66 11.29 22.43
C GLU A 204 10.48 11.04 21.48
N MET A 205 10.56 9.99 20.67
CA MET A 205 9.47 9.59 19.78
C MET A 205 8.20 9.23 20.55
N ILE A 206 8.34 8.37 21.57
CA ILE A 206 7.19 7.88 22.34
C ILE A 206 6.64 8.98 23.28
N GLY A 207 7.48 9.89 23.74
CA GLY A 207 7.12 10.97 24.63
C GLY A 207 6.91 10.53 26.08
N ARG A 208 6.90 11.51 26.99
CA ARG A 208 6.63 11.25 28.41
C ARG A 208 5.12 11.41 28.70
N GLY A 209 4.50 10.33 29.17
CA GLY A 209 3.13 10.34 29.69
C GLY A 209 2.01 9.92 28.75
N THR A 210 2.32 9.59 27.46
CA THR A 210 1.29 9.20 26.47
C THR A 210 1.41 7.76 26.00
N GLY A 211 2.52 7.10 26.30
CA GLY A 211 2.76 5.69 25.97
C GLY A 211 3.89 5.14 26.83
N PHE A 212 4.28 3.91 26.61
CA PHE A 212 5.46 3.36 27.26
C PHE A 212 6.40 2.72 26.25
N LEU A 213 7.70 2.77 26.53
CA LEU A 213 8.76 2.11 25.81
C LEU A 213 9.48 1.15 26.77
N ARG A 214 9.80 -0.06 26.30
CA ARG A 214 10.58 -1.04 27.05
C ARG A 214 11.58 -1.74 26.14
N ARG A 215 12.81 -1.85 26.59
CA ARG A 215 13.80 -2.72 25.98
C ARG A 215 13.57 -4.14 26.48
N VAL A 216 13.37 -5.10 25.56
CA VAL A 216 13.05 -6.51 25.85
C VAL A 216 14.20 -7.45 25.57
N ALA A 217 15.13 -7.06 24.69
CA ALA A 217 16.35 -7.80 24.38
C ALA A 217 17.42 -6.85 23.83
N SER A 218 18.60 -7.37 23.52
CA SER A 218 19.65 -6.63 22.81
C SER A 218 19.09 -6.11 21.47
N GLY A 219 19.12 -4.79 21.29
CA GLY A 219 18.62 -4.14 20.06
C GLY A 219 17.11 -4.22 19.84
N ARG A 220 16.32 -4.81 20.73
CA ARG A 220 14.87 -4.96 20.56
C ARG A 220 14.09 -4.21 21.63
N TYR A 221 13.12 -3.40 21.17
CA TYR A 221 12.25 -2.60 22.03
C TYR A 221 10.79 -2.84 21.67
N ILE A 222 9.91 -2.61 22.63
CA ILE A 222 8.46 -2.60 22.43
C ILE A 222 7.90 -1.28 22.96
N ALA A 223 6.86 -0.79 22.32
CA ALA A 223 6.08 0.34 22.82
C ALA A 223 4.58 0.09 22.60
N VAL A 224 3.78 0.71 23.47
CA VAL A 224 2.33 0.84 23.28
C VAL A 224 2.00 2.31 23.36
N VAL A 225 1.30 2.80 22.36
CA VAL A 225 0.89 4.21 22.23
C VAL A 225 -0.56 4.28 21.78
N GLU A 226 -1.18 5.45 21.95
CA GLU A 226 -2.54 5.69 21.46
C GLU A 226 -2.57 5.91 19.94
N GLU A 227 -3.71 5.59 19.32
CA GLU A 227 -3.96 5.76 17.89
C GLU A 227 -3.64 7.16 17.37
N ARG A 228 -3.99 8.20 18.17
CA ARG A 228 -3.69 9.61 17.83
C ARG A 228 -2.19 9.89 17.66
N GLN A 229 -1.32 9.13 18.34
CA GLN A 229 0.14 9.23 18.19
C GLN A 229 0.62 8.50 16.96
N LEU A 230 0.08 7.29 16.69
CA LEU A 230 0.41 6.55 15.46
C LEU A 230 0.08 7.37 14.22
N GLU A 231 -1.06 8.05 14.20
CA GLU A 231 -1.39 8.98 13.11
C GLU A 231 -0.37 10.10 12.94
N GLN A 232 0.16 10.64 14.04
CA GLN A 232 1.19 11.67 13.98
C GLN A 232 2.52 11.11 13.46
N PHE A 233 2.91 9.89 13.88
CA PHE A 233 4.11 9.23 13.39
C PHE A 233 4.01 8.92 11.90
N ALA A 234 2.88 8.40 11.44
CA ALA A 234 2.62 8.14 10.04
C ALA A 234 2.66 9.42 9.18
N LYS A 235 2.05 10.53 9.65
CA LYS A 235 2.11 11.84 8.98
C LYS A 235 3.53 12.39 8.85
N ARG A 236 4.44 12.07 9.78
CA ARG A 236 5.86 12.42 9.73
C ARG A 236 6.71 11.40 8.97
N GLY A 237 6.09 10.34 8.42
CA GLY A 237 6.80 9.29 7.70
C GLY A 237 7.76 8.47 8.59
N TYR A 238 7.51 8.40 9.90
CA TYR A 238 8.40 7.77 10.88
C TYR A 238 9.83 8.32 10.84
N ASP A 239 9.97 9.64 10.97
CA ASP A 239 11.23 10.40 10.97
C ASP A 239 12.29 9.89 11.96
N VAL A 240 11.90 9.04 12.89
CA VAL A 240 12.82 8.33 13.81
C VAL A 240 13.86 7.48 13.08
N LEU A 241 13.53 6.94 11.91
CA LEU A 241 14.47 6.18 11.08
C LEU A 241 15.65 7.04 10.65
N ASP A 242 15.40 8.27 10.20
CA ASP A 242 16.44 9.23 9.81
C ASP A 242 17.27 9.68 11.00
N LYS A 243 16.64 9.89 12.16
CA LYS A 243 17.33 10.28 13.39
C LYS A 243 18.27 9.20 13.89
N ILE A 244 17.90 7.92 13.77
CA ILE A 244 18.77 6.79 14.15
C ILE A 244 19.96 6.71 13.20
N ARG A 245 19.75 6.82 11.88
CA ARG A 245 20.85 6.86 10.88
C ARG A 245 21.83 8.01 11.12
N ALA A 246 21.33 9.14 11.59
CA ALA A 246 22.13 10.33 11.84
C ALA A 246 22.94 10.30 13.14
N LEU A 247 22.74 9.29 14.03
CA LEU A 247 23.47 9.19 15.31
C LEU A 247 24.97 9.03 15.10
N ASP A 248 25.39 8.24 14.14
CA ASP A 248 26.77 8.08 13.75
C ASP A 248 26.87 7.69 12.26
N PRO A 249 27.22 8.64 11.36
CA PRO A 249 27.34 8.36 9.94
C PRO A 249 28.48 7.40 9.55
N SER A 250 29.44 7.15 10.46
CA SER A 250 30.53 6.19 10.24
C SER A 250 30.10 4.74 10.48
N VAL A 251 28.98 4.56 11.16
CA VAL A 251 28.39 3.27 11.49
C VAL A 251 27.07 3.15 10.74
N ASN A 252 26.92 2.10 9.96
CA ASN A 252 25.66 1.82 9.25
C ASN A 252 24.56 1.37 10.23
N LEU A 253 24.11 2.29 11.09
CA LEU A 253 23.07 2.04 12.07
C LEU A 253 21.71 2.25 11.42
N SER A 254 20.85 1.24 11.46
CA SER A 254 19.47 1.35 10.98
C SER A 254 18.47 0.70 11.93
N LEU A 255 17.20 1.04 11.75
CA LEU A 255 16.12 0.57 12.62
C LEU A 255 14.97 0.03 11.78
N SER A 256 14.45 -1.13 12.13
CA SER A 256 13.21 -1.67 11.60
C SER A 256 12.09 -1.54 12.63
N ILE A 257 10.90 -1.12 12.20
CA ILE A 257 9.74 -0.91 13.06
C ILE A 257 8.56 -1.72 12.52
N GLY A 258 7.98 -2.57 13.36
CA GLY A 258 6.70 -3.23 13.09
C GLY A 258 5.61 -2.59 13.92
N ILE A 259 4.49 -2.20 13.30
CA ILE A 259 3.37 -1.52 13.93
C ILE A 259 2.10 -2.34 13.70
N GLY A 260 1.40 -2.71 14.78
CA GLY A 260 0.07 -3.29 14.77
C GLY A 260 -0.98 -2.26 15.15
N ARG A 261 -1.92 -1.98 14.26
CA ARG A 261 -2.91 -0.91 14.37
C ARG A 261 -4.31 -1.38 14.02
N GLY A 262 -5.32 -0.87 14.71
CA GLY A 262 -6.73 -1.19 14.42
C GLY A 262 -7.18 -2.58 14.89
N ALA A 263 -6.34 -3.33 15.61
CA ALA A 263 -6.65 -4.64 16.16
C ALA A 263 -7.79 -4.62 17.19
N LYS A 264 -8.49 -5.73 17.37
CA LYS A 264 -9.57 -5.84 18.38
C LYS A 264 -9.02 -6.01 19.80
N THR A 265 -7.85 -6.62 19.93
CA THR A 265 -7.19 -6.90 21.21
C THR A 265 -5.72 -6.50 21.18
N LEU A 266 -5.11 -6.27 22.36
CA LEU A 266 -3.67 -6.00 22.47
C LEU A 266 -2.81 -7.17 21.98
N ARG A 267 -3.27 -8.42 22.16
CA ARG A 267 -2.56 -9.59 21.65
C ARG A 267 -2.52 -9.59 20.13
N GLU A 268 -3.66 -9.37 19.50
CA GLU A 268 -3.75 -9.24 18.05
C GLU A 268 -2.87 -8.09 17.54
N ALA A 269 -2.87 -6.93 18.23
CA ALA A 269 -1.99 -5.81 17.89
C ALA A 269 -0.50 -6.19 17.97
N GLN A 270 -0.11 -6.97 19.00
CA GLN A 270 1.24 -7.48 19.12
C GLN A 270 1.59 -8.45 17.99
N ASP A 271 0.70 -9.40 17.67
CA ASP A 271 0.93 -10.37 16.59
C ASP A 271 1.06 -9.64 15.24
N MET A 272 0.20 -8.65 14.98
CA MET A 272 0.29 -7.78 13.81
C MET A 272 1.61 -6.99 13.77
N ALA A 273 2.05 -6.43 14.90
CA ALA A 273 3.32 -5.69 14.97
C ALA A 273 4.54 -6.59 14.71
N VAL A 274 4.51 -7.84 15.19
CA VAL A 274 5.58 -8.81 14.91
C VAL A 274 5.61 -9.17 13.43
N GLN A 275 4.45 -9.47 12.83
CA GLN A 275 4.35 -9.74 11.40
C GLN A 275 4.80 -8.54 10.56
N ALA A 276 4.43 -7.33 10.97
CA ALA A 276 4.88 -6.10 10.32
C ALA A 276 6.40 -5.92 10.42
N LEU A 277 7.00 -6.23 11.56
CA LEU A 277 8.47 -6.19 11.72
C LEU A 277 9.15 -7.21 10.82
N ASP A 278 8.64 -8.45 10.76
CA ASP A 278 9.16 -9.48 9.86
C ASP A 278 9.06 -9.05 8.39
N MET A 279 7.97 -8.35 8.06
CA MET A 279 7.80 -7.77 6.73
C MET A 279 8.82 -6.66 6.46
N ALA A 280 9.04 -5.73 7.42
CA ALA A 280 10.04 -4.66 7.30
C ALA A 280 11.44 -5.24 7.09
N GLN A 281 11.81 -6.26 7.88
CA GLN A 281 13.10 -6.94 7.75
C GLN A 281 13.23 -7.70 6.43
N GLY A 282 12.18 -8.42 6.02
CA GLY A 282 12.15 -9.13 4.73
C GLY A 282 12.19 -8.21 3.51
N ARG A 283 11.97 -6.90 3.70
CA ARG A 283 12.13 -5.86 2.66
C ARG A 283 13.50 -5.17 2.71
N GLY A 284 14.40 -5.65 3.56
CA GLY A 284 15.76 -5.12 3.70
C GLY A 284 15.98 -4.27 4.94
N GLY A 285 15.05 -4.18 5.87
CA GLY A 285 15.20 -3.36 7.09
C GLY A 285 15.14 -1.85 6.80
N ASP A 286 15.57 -1.05 7.80
CA ASP A 286 15.63 0.42 7.73
C ASP A 286 14.29 1.06 7.31
N GLN A 287 13.19 0.52 7.81
CA GLN A 287 11.84 0.97 7.47
C GLN A 287 10.83 0.66 8.57
N ALA A 288 9.73 1.40 8.55
CA ALA A 288 8.57 1.08 9.36
C ALA A 288 7.50 0.40 8.48
N ALA A 289 6.97 -0.72 8.95
CA ALA A 289 5.84 -1.41 8.37
C ALA A 289 4.66 -1.31 9.34
N GLU A 290 3.54 -0.81 8.86
CA GLU A 290 2.28 -0.70 9.58
C GLU A 290 1.31 -1.75 9.05
N MET A 291 0.83 -2.62 9.92
CA MET A 291 -0.20 -3.61 9.60
C MET A 291 -1.53 -3.19 10.21
N THR A 292 -2.54 -3.12 9.37
CA THR A 292 -3.94 -2.89 9.73
C THR A 292 -4.78 -4.07 9.25
N PRO A 293 -6.05 -4.20 9.66
CA PRO A 293 -6.96 -5.20 9.07
C PRO A 293 -7.11 -5.08 7.54
N ASP A 294 -6.84 -3.91 6.97
CA ASP A 294 -6.95 -3.63 5.54
C ASP A 294 -5.66 -3.96 4.76
N GLY A 295 -4.54 -4.22 5.44
CA GLY A 295 -3.27 -4.55 4.82
C GLY A 295 -2.06 -3.82 5.40
N PHE A 296 -0.97 -3.78 4.60
CA PHE A 296 0.31 -3.19 5.00
C PHE A 296 0.54 -1.82 4.35
N THR A 297 1.12 -0.91 5.14
CA THR A 297 1.67 0.36 4.66
C THR A 297 3.15 0.46 5.09
N PHE A 298 4.01 1.00 4.22
CA PHE A 298 5.45 1.06 4.45
C PHE A 298 5.96 2.51 4.43
N TYR A 299 6.94 2.80 5.30
CA TYR A 299 7.58 4.10 5.42
C TYR A 299 9.10 3.93 5.51
N GLY A 300 9.89 4.76 4.86
CA GLY A 300 11.35 4.66 4.82
C GLY A 300 11.83 3.68 3.74
N GLY A 301 12.89 2.92 4.02
CA GLY A 301 13.50 1.97 3.07
C GLY A 301 14.39 2.66 2.03
N VAL A 302 15.07 3.75 2.41
CA VAL A 302 15.91 4.58 1.54
C VAL A 302 17.37 4.13 1.53
N SER A 303 17.83 3.45 2.59
CA SER A 303 19.24 3.04 2.67
C SER A 303 19.51 1.80 1.83
N HIS A 304 20.69 1.80 1.18
CA HIS A 304 21.30 0.58 0.69
C HIS A 304 21.74 -0.23 1.93
N GLY A 305 21.00 -1.30 2.23
CA GLY A 305 21.33 -2.13 3.41
C GLY A 305 22.74 -2.67 3.35
N VAL A 306 23.32 -2.86 4.51
CA VAL A 306 24.68 -3.41 4.67
C VAL A 306 24.63 -4.90 4.46
N GLU A 307 25.52 -5.40 3.62
CA GLU A 307 25.78 -6.82 3.44
C GLU A 307 26.20 -7.42 4.80
N LYS A 308 25.33 -8.27 5.36
CA LYS A 308 25.61 -8.94 6.64
C LYS A 308 26.51 -10.13 6.42
N ARG A 309 27.71 -10.10 6.98
CA ARG A 309 28.62 -11.25 6.99
C ARG A 309 28.30 -12.19 8.16
N SER A 310 27.51 -13.23 7.92
CA SER A 310 27.33 -14.27 8.94
C SER A 310 27.51 -15.67 8.35
N LYS A 311 28.78 -16.10 8.20
CA LYS A 311 29.14 -17.51 7.86
C LYS A 311 28.52 -18.52 8.82
N VAL A 312 28.27 -18.12 10.07
CA VAL A 312 27.61 -18.95 11.09
C VAL A 312 26.15 -19.19 10.70
N ARG A 313 25.44 -18.17 10.21
CA ARG A 313 24.04 -18.31 9.80
C ARG A 313 23.91 -19.21 8.58
N SER A 314 24.75 -19.03 7.56
CA SER A 314 24.74 -19.89 6.36
C SER A 314 25.00 -21.36 6.72
N ARG A 315 25.90 -21.64 7.68
CA ARG A 315 26.14 -22.97 8.19
C ARG A 315 24.92 -23.56 8.91
N ILE A 316 24.27 -22.80 9.79
CA ILE A 316 23.07 -23.24 10.51
C ILE A 316 21.93 -23.55 9.52
N VAL A 317 21.73 -22.71 8.51
CA VAL A 317 20.73 -22.91 7.47
C VAL A 317 21.05 -24.16 6.65
N ALA A 318 22.32 -24.37 6.28
CA ALA A 318 22.76 -25.57 5.56
C ALA A 318 22.48 -26.84 6.37
N ASP A 319 22.83 -26.85 7.68
CA ASP A 319 22.56 -27.99 8.57
C ASP A 319 21.06 -28.27 8.70
N GLN A 320 20.23 -27.23 8.78
CA GLN A 320 18.76 -27.36 8.84
C GLN A 320 18.19 -27.88 7.52
N LEU A 321 18.66 -27.38 6.37
CA LEU A 321 18.23 -27.84 5.04
C LEU A 321 18.58 -29.31 4.86
N VAL A 322 19.81 -29.71 5.15
CA VAL A 322 20.26 -31.11 5.11
C VAL A 322 19.39 -32.01 5.97
N LYS A 323 19.03 -31.56 7.18
CA LYS A 323 18.14 -32.32 8.06
C LYS A 323 16.76 -32.51 7.44
N LEU A 324 16.15 -31.45 6.88
CA LEU A 324 14.84 -31.52 6.21
C LEU A 324 14.88 -32.46 4.99
N ILE A 325 15.94 -32.37 4.19
CA ILE A 325 16.15 -33.25 3.02
C ILE A 325 16.22 -34.72 3.47
N LYS A 326 17.03 -35.04 4.49
CA LYS A 326 17.17 -36.41 5.01
C LYS A 326 15.92 -36.98 5.67
N GLU A 327 15.01 -36.13 6.15
CA GLU A 327 13.69 -36.53 6.69
C GLU A 327 12.65 -36.78 5.58
N ALA A 328 12.89 -36.29 4.37
CA ALA A 328 11.98 -36.43 3.24
C ALA A 328 12.18 -37.78 2.50
N ASP A 329 11.09 -38.28 1.90
CA ASP A 329 11.15 -39.42 1.00
C ASP A 329 11.55 -39.01 -0.44
N HIS A 330 11.12 -37.82 -0.85
CA HIS A 330 11.46 -37.18 -2.10
C HIS A 330 11.56 -35.65 -1.89
N VAL A 331 12.34 -35.00 -2.73
CA VAL A 331 12.42 -33.52 -2.78
C VAL A 331 11.94 -33.04 -4.15
N VAL A 332 11.01 -32.13 -4.17
CA VAL A 332 10.61 -31.41 -5.38
C VAL A 332 11.09 -29.97 -5.27
N ILE A 333 11.92 -29.57 -6.21
CA ILE A 333 12.50 -28.23 -6.26
C ILE A 333 11.79 -27.44 -7.35
N MET A 334 11.42 -26.19 -7.09
CA MET A 334 10.83 -25.32 -8.12
C MET A 334 11.18 -23.86 -7.86
N GLY A 335 11.31 -23.09 -8.93
CA GLY A 335 11.45 -21.64 -8.90
C GLY A 335 10.11 -20.92 -9.12
N HIS A 336 10.21 -19.70 -9.63
CA HIS A 336 9.05 -18.91 -10.08
C HIS A 336 8.60 -19.34 -11.48
N ARG A 337 7.36 -18.97 -11.87
CA ARG A 337 6.87 -19.13 -13.25
C ARG A 337 7.78 -18.40 -14.21
N MET A 338 8.05 -19.01 -15.39
CA MET A 338 9.02 -18.50 -16.34
C MET A 338 10.42 -18.39 -15.71
N SER A 339 10.83 -19.46 -15.00
CA SER A 339 12.13 -19.54 -14.32
C SER A 339 13.27 -19.07 -15.22
N ASP A 340 14.12 -18.21 -14.67
CA ASP A 340 15.31 -17.68 -15.33
C ASP A 340 16.59 -18.43 -14.91
N LEU A 341 17.75 -17.88 -15.25
CA LEU A 341 19.03 -18.52 -14.94
C LEU A 341 19.33 -18.60 -13.44
N ASP A 342 18.79 -17.65 -12.62
CA ASP A 342 18.98 -17.72 -11.16
C ASP A 342 18.08 -18.79 -10.54
N ALA A 343 16.81 -18.82 -10.95
CA ALA A 343 15.87 -19.84 -10.49
C ALA A 343 16.33 -21.27 -10.84
N ILE A 344 16.82 -21.53 -12.06
CA ILE A 344 17.28 -22.86 -12.47
C ILE A 344 18.67 -23.17 -11.89
N GLY A 345 19.60 -22.21 -11.89
CA GLY A 345 20.93 -22.41 -11.31
C GLY A 345 20.87 -22.71 -9.81
N SER A 346 20.06 -21.96 -9.06
CA SER A 346 19.84 -22.21 -7.63
C SER A 346 19.12 -23.56 -7.39
N ALA A 347 18.15 -23.93 -8.25
CA ALA A 347 17.49 -25.23 -8.17
C ALA A 347 18.49 -26.39 -8.37
N GLU A 348 19.39 -26.28 -9.33
CA GLU A 348 20.47 -27.26 -9.54
C GLU A 348 21.40 -27.39 -8.35
N GLY A 349 21.77 -26.26 -7.74
CA GLY A 349 22.57 -26.28 -6.53
C GLY A 349 21.88 -26.99 -5.37
N VAL A 350 20.57 -26.80 -5.19
CA VAL A 350 19.77 -27.54 -4.19
C VAL A 350 19.67 -29.02 -4.56
N LEU A 351 19.49 -29.35 -5.85
CA LEU A 351 19.50 -30.72 -6.33
C LEU A 351 20.83 -31.43 -6.01
N ARG A 352 21.97 -30.72 -6.17
CA ARG A 352 23.28 -31.22 -5.75
C ARG A 352 23.31 -31.53 -4.24
N ILE A 353 22.75 -30.67 -3.39
CA ILE A 353 22.64 -30.96 -1.95
C ILE A 353 21.82 -32.22 -1.70
N CYS A 354 20.72 -32.44 -2.44
CA CYS A 354 19.92 -33.67 -2.33
C CYS A 354 20.72 -34.92 -2.75
N LYS A 355 21.47 -34.84 -3.86
CA LYS A 355 22.36 -35.90 -4.33
C LYS A 355 23.46 -36.27 -3.29
N ILE A 356 24.05 -35.25 -2.63
CA ILE A 356 25.00 -35.42 -1.52
C ILE A 356 24.35 -36.15 -0.34
N CYS A 357 23.06 -35.88 -0.09
CA CYS A 357 22.29 -36.49 1.00
C CYS A 357 21.75 -37.89 0.64
N ASP A 358 21.95 -38.38 -0.58
CA ASP A 358 21.39 -39.62 -1.12
C ASP A 358 19.85 -39.68 -1.05
N VAL A 359 19.19 -38.54 -1.34
CA VAL A 359 17.73 -38.40 -1.34
C VAL A 359 17.25 -38.10 -2.76
N PRO A 360 16.27 -38.87 -3.28
CA PRO A 360 15.72 -38.62 -4.62
C PRO A 360 15.10 -37.22 -4.73
N ALA A 361 15.47 -36.49 -5.79
CA ALA A 361 15.00 -35.14 -6.00
C ALA A 361 14.83 -34.82 -7.47
N VAL A 362 13.88 -33.93 -7.80
CA VAL A 362 13.62 -33.47 -9.17
C VAL A 362 13.33 -31.97 -9.18
N ILE A 363 13.64 -31.30 -10.29
CA ILE A 363 13.32 -29.91 -10.55
C ILE A 363 12.04 -29.86 -11.37
N ALA A 364 10.97 -29.33 -10.80
CA ALA A 364 9.70 -29.16 -11.49
C ALA A 364 9.70 -27.83 -12.28
N VAL A 365 9.73 -27.91 -13.60
CA VAL A 365 9.79 -26.76 -14.50
C VAL A 365 9.08 -27.03 -15.81
N ARG A 366 8.37 -26.05 -16.37
CA ARG A 366 7.83 -26.08 -17.73
C ARG A 366 8.91 -25.65 -18.72
N ARG A 367 9.49 -26.63 -19.44
CA ARG A 367 10.58 -26.41 -20.41
C ARG A 367 10.17 -25.48 -21.56
N ASP A 368 8.88 -25.40 -21.88
CA ASP A 368 8.32 -24.57 -22.95
C ASP A 368 8.07 -23.11 -22.53
N ALA A 369 8.12 -22.85 -21.25
CA ALA A 369 7.82 -21.51 -20.67
C ALA A 369 9.00 -20.90 -19.90
N THR A 370 10.09 -21.62 -19.69
CA THR A 370 11.28 -21.12 -18.97
C THR A 370 12.10 -20.12 -19.80
N LEU A 371 12.72 -19.16 -19.13
CA LEU A 371 13.70 -18.24 -19.72
C LEU A 371 15.13 -18.80 -19.67
N ALA A 372 15.36 -19.91 -18.95
CA ALA A 372 16.66 -20.58 -18.79
C ALA A 372 16.82 -21.80 -19.68
N SER A 373 16.20 -21.83 -20.87
CA SER A 373 16.29 -22.96 -21.80
C SER A 373 17.72 -23.27 -22.21
N SER A 374 18.61 -22.30 -22.35
CA SER A 374 20.02 -22.48 -22.63
C SER A 374 20.74 -23.32 -21.55
N LEU A 375 20.49 -23.00 -20.27
CA LEU A 375 21.06 -23.71 -19.13
C LEU A 375 20.50 -25.15 -19.05
N ILE A 376 19.17 -25.31 -19.16
CA ILE A 376 18.54 -26.63 -19.13
C ILE A 376 19.10 -27.51 -20.25
N ASN A 377 19.25 -27.00 -21.47
CA ASN A 377 19.84 -27.76 -22.60
C ASN A 377 21.28 -28.16 -22.29
N ALA A 378 22.11 -27.27 -21.74
CA ALA A 378 23.49 -27.59 -21.35
C ALA A 378 23.55 -28.70 -20.29
N LEU A 379 22.63 -28.71 -19.32
CA LEU A 379 22.51 -29.73 -18.28
C LEU A 379 22.03 -31.07 -18.87
N VAL A 380 21.07 -31.05 -19.80
CA VAL A 380 20.59 -32.23 -20.52
C VAL A 380 21.72 -32.83 -21.37
N GLU A 381 22.49 -32.01 -22.09
CA GLU A 381 23.67 -32.46 -22.86
C GLU A 381 24.76 -33.08 -21.96
N ALA A 382 24.82 -32.63 -20.70
CA ALA A 382 25.70 -33.22 -19.69
C ALA A 382 25.15 -34.52 -19.06
N GLY A 383 23.99 -35.00 -19.52
CA GLY A 383 23.38 -36.27 -19.07
C GLY A 383 22.45 -36.13 -17.86
N GLN A 384 21.96 -34.93 -17.59
CA GLN A 384 21.10 -34.63 -16.42
C GLN A 384 19.62 -34.44 -16.82
N GLU A 385 19.14 -35.14 -17.86
CA GLU A 385 17.75 -35.02 -18.35
C GLU A 385 16.73 -35.49 -17.31
N ASP A 386 17.03 -36.52 -16.55
CA ASP A 386 16.16 -37.12 -15.53
C ASP A 386 15.97 -36.19 -14.28
N ASP A 387 16.80 -35.17 -14.16
CA ASP A 387 16.70 -34.18 -13.07
C ASP A 387 15.50 -33.25 -13.24
N PHE A 388 14.93 -33.13 -14.44
CA PHE A 388 13.85 -32.22 -14.80
C PHE A 388 12.53 -32.93 -15.05
N ILE A 389 11.46 -32.44 -14.46
CA ILE A 389 10.11 -32.98 -14.64
C ILE A 389 9.09 -31.85 -14.91
N ASP A 390 8.09 -32.12 -15.76
CA ASP A 390 6.96 -31.22 -15.88
C ASP A 390 6.18 -31.16 -14.55
N PRO A 391 5.70 -30.01 -14.11
CA PRO A 391 4.97 -29.88 -12.85
C PRO A 391 3.80 -30.84 -12.66
N LYS A 392 3.08 -31.18 -13.74
CA LYS A 392 2.00 -32.20 -13.69
C LYS A 392 2.54 -33.60 -13.49
N GLY A 393 3.71 -33.88 -14.06
CA GLY A 393 4.42 -35.15 -13.89
C GLY A 393 4.97 -35.37 -12.49
N ALA A 394 5.25 -34.27 -11.76
CA ALA A 394 5.71 -34.32 -10.37
C ALA A 394 4.58 -34.66 -9.37
N LEU A 395 3.31 -34.39 -9.69
CA LEU A 395 2.20 -34.58 -8.74
C LEU A 395 2.02 -36.00 -8.22
N PRO A 396 2.22 -37.07 -9.03
CA PRO A 396 2.09 -38.47 -8.58
C PRO A 396 3.15 -38.90 -7.56
N ILE A 397 4.34 -38.29 -7.56
CA ILE A 397 5.44 -38.65 -6.65
C ILE A 397 5.37 -37.90 -5.31
N ILE A 398 4.45 -36.94 -5.16
CA ILE A 398 4.30 -36.14 -3.93
C ILE A 398 3.55 -36.93 -2.85
N SER A 399 4.17 -37.04 -1.69
CA SER A 399 3.61 -37.61 -0.48
C SER A 399 3.54 -36.56 0.66
N LYS A 400 2.99 -36.93 1.82
CA LYS A 400 3.05 -36.10 3.04
C LYS A 400 4.45 -35.94 3.62
N LYS A 401 5.41 -36.75 3.18
CA LYS A 401 6.83 -36.65 3.57
C LYS A 401 7.68 -35.95 2.52
N THR A 402 7.11 -35.58 1.39
CA THR A 402 7.82 -34.85 0.34
C THR A 402 8.13 -33.43 0.81
N LEU A 403 9.39 -33.02 0.65
CA LEU A 403 9.84 -31.66 0.87
C LEU A 403 9.74 -30.88 -0.45
N CYS A 404 9.06 -29.76 -0.44
CA CYS A 404 9.12 -28.78 -1.52
C CYS A 404 10.19 -27.74 -1.19
N VAL A 405 11.19 -27.56 -2.06
CA VAL A 405 12.15 -26.46 -1.95
C VAL A 405 11.82 -25.43 -3.02
N VAL A 406 11.41 -24.24 -2.58
CA VAL A 406 11.13 -23.10 -3.45
C VAL A 406 12.35 -22.21 -3.48
N VAL A 407 12.86 -21.94 -4.68
CA VAL A 407 14.03 -21.08 -4.90
C VAL A 407 13.63 -19.85 -5.69
N ASP A 408 14.34 -18.75 -5.44
CA ASP A 408 14.23 -17.48 -6.16
C ASP A 408 12.82 -16.89 -6.20
N THR A 409 11.98 -17.25 -5.27
CA THR A 409 10.71 -16.57 -5.00
C THR A 409 10.19 -16.91 -3.61
N TYR A 410 9.59 -15.93 -2.96
CA TYR A 410 8.90 -16.07 -1.68
C TYR A 410 7.37 -16.01 -1.82
N GLN A 411 6.86 -15.72 -3.01
CA GLN A 411 5.44 -15.48 -3.25
C GLN A 411 4.72 -16.74 -3.74
N ALA A 412 3.70 -17.19 -3.00
CA ALA A 412 2.93 -18.39 -3.30
C ALA A 412 2.19 -18.33 -4.67
N ASN A 413 1.88 -17.15 -5.17
CA ASN A 413 1.21 -16.94 -6.46
C ASN A 413 2.19 -16.87 -7.65
N LEU A 414 3.50 -16.76 -7.40
CA LEU A 414 4.53 -16.71 -8.44
C LEU A 414 5.24 -18.04 -8.65
N VAL A 415 5.13 -19.01 -7.73
CA VAL A 415 5.78 -20.32 -7.88
C VAL A 415 5.37 -21.02 -9.17
N GLU A 416 6.23 -21.89 -9.68
CA GLU A 416 6.01 -22.67 -10.90
C GLU A 416 4.70 -23.47 -10.84
N SER A 417 4.40 -24.11 -9.69
CA SER A 417 3.15 -24.84 -9.47
C SER A 417 2.63 -24.66 -8.06
N ARG A 418 1.48 -23.99 -7.96
CA ARG A 418 0.78 -23.85 -6.67
C ARG A 418 0.27 -25.18 -6.14
N GLU A 419 -0.11 -26.09 -7.02
CA GLU A 419 -0.61 -27.42 -6.65
C GLU A 419 0.47 -28.27 -5.97
N ILE A 420 1.73 -28.20 -6.45
CA ILE A 420 2.89 -28.84 -5.80
C ILE A 420 3.08 -28.23 -4.40
N LEU A 421 3.09 -26.90 -4.29
CA LEU A 421 3.25 -26.20 -3.03
C LEU A 421 2.22 -26.61 -1.97
N GLU A 422 0.95 -26.75 -2.36
CA GLU A 422 -0.16 -27.08 -1.47
C GLU A 422 -0.20 -28.58 -1.08
N LYS A 423 0.35 -29.47 -1.93
CA LYS A 423 0.35 -30.93 -1.68
C LYS A 423 1.53 -31.43 -0.87
N CYS A 424 2.65 -30.73 -0.89
CA CYS A 424 3.86 -31.14 -0.16
C CYS A 424 3.67 -31.00 1.36
N GLY A 425 4.29 -31.92 2.12
CA GLY A 425 4.15 -31.94 3.58
C GLY A 425 4.95 -30.86 4.30
N LYS A 426 6.10 -30.48 3.75
CA LYS A 426 6.98 -29.42 4.26
C LYS A 426 7.46 -28.54 3.11
N VAL A 427 7.68 -27.27 3.39
CA VAL A 427 8.20 -26.30 2.43
C VAL A 427 9.45 -25.64 3.00
N ALA A 428 10.50 -25.55 2.20
CA ALA A 428 11.66 -24.71 2.46
C ALA A 428 11.73 -23.61 1.38
N VAL A 429 12.15 -22.41 1.76
CA VAL A 429 12.25 -21.27 0.84
C VAL A 429 13.66 -20.71 0.90
N ILE A 430 14.28 -20.51 -0.27
CA ILE A 430 15.57 -19.85 -0.45
C ILE A 430 15.37 -18.71 -1.44
N ASP A 431 15.43 -17.47 -0.98
CA ASP A 431 15.07 -16.30 -1.79
C ASP A 431 15.82 -15.04 -1.35
N HIS A 432 16.12 -14.17 -2.30
CA HIS A 432 16.77 -12.88 -2.07
C HIS A 432 15.86 -11.68 -2.37
N HIS A 433 14.66 -11.91 -2.92
CA HIS A 433 13.73 -10.85 -3.24
C HIS A 433 13.18 -10.16 -2.00
N ARG A 434 12.86 -8.87 -2.09
CA ARG A 434 12.19 -8.15 -1.00
C ARG A 434 10.81 -8.75 -0.72
N LYS A 435 10.55 -9.06 0.53
CA LYS A 435 9.29 -9.68 0.97
C LYS A 435 8.08 -8.82 0.60
N GLY A 436 7.15 -9.39 -0.16
CA GLY A 436 5.90 -8.76 -0.58
C GLY A 436 4.68 -9.38 0.11
N VAL A 437 3.51 -8.83 -0.16
CA VAL A 437 2.22 -9.40 0.28
C VAL A 437 1.95 -10.70 -0.51
N GLY A 438 1.40 -11.74 0.15
CA GLY A 438 1.12 -13.03 -0.50
C GLY A 438 2.28 -14.04 -0.44
N PHE A 439 3.11 -13.93 0.58
CA PHE A 439 4.21 -14.86 0.85
C PHE A 439 3.74 -16.27 1.24
N ILE A 440 4.63 -17.26 1.10
CA ILE A 440 4.41 -18.64 1.55
C ILE A 440 4.33 -18.65 3.08
N GLU A 441 3.19 -19.07 3.61
CA GLU A 441 2.92 -19.10 5.05
C GLU A 441 3.54 -20.34 5.71
N ASN A 442 4.13 -20.14 6.90
CA ASN A 442 4.65 -21.20 7.78
C ASN A 442 5.60 -22.21 7.11
N PRO A 443 6.61 -21.82 6.32
CA PRO A 443 7.60 -22.74 5.79
C PRO A 443 8.43 -23.35 6.92
N ALA A 444 8.86 -24.60 6.73
CA ALA A 444 9.70 -25.33 7.68
C ALA A 444 11.12 -24.75 7.77
N LEU A 445 11.61 -24.11 6.69
CA LEU A 445 12.87 -23.39 6.62
C LEU A 445 12.71 -22.15 5.75
N VAL A 446 13.31 -21.05 6.19
CA VAL A 446 13.41 -19.80 5.42
C VAL A 446 14.86 -19.34 5.39
N CYS A 447 15.44 -19.35 4.21
CA CYS A 447 16.70 -18.68 3.88
C CYS A 447 16.34 -17.48 2.99
N HIS A 448 16.06 -16.34 3.63
CA HIS A 448 15.64 -15.13 2.94
C HIS A 448 16.59 -13.99 3.30
N GLU A 449 17.35 -13.51 2.30
CA GLU A 449 18.37 -12.48 2.47
C GLU A 449 18.30 -11.43 1.34
N PRO A 450 17.55 -10.33 1.53
CA PRO A 450 17.36 -9.29 0.50
C PRO A 450 18.62 -8.52 0.10
N TYR A 451 19.73 -8.77 0.78
CA TYR A 451 21.05 -8.17 0.48
C TYR A 451 21.97 -9.09 -0.33
N SER A 452 21.60 -10.35 -0.48
CA SER A 452 22.27 -11.26 -1.40
C SER A 452 21.99 -10.85 -2.83
N SER A 453 22.96 -11.04 -3.71
CA SER A 453 22.81 -10.68 -5.12
C SER A 453 21.79 -11.56 -5.84
N SER A 454 21.68 -12.82 -5.44
CA SER A 454 20.88 -13.85 -6.13
C SER A 454 20.59 -15.03 -5.21
N ALA A 455 19.61 -15.87 -5.55
CA ALA A 455 19.38 -17.16 -4.91
C ALA A 455 20.54 -18.13 -5.16
N SER A 456 21.17 -18.05 -6.33
CA SER A 456 22.39 -18.81 -6.66
C SER A 456 23.58 -18.48 -5.77
N GLU A 457 23.74 -17.22 -5.35
CA GLU A 457 24.74 -16.84 -4.33
C GLU A 457 24.46 -17.57 -3.03
N LEU A 458 23.22 -17.49 -2.51
CA LEU A 458 22.80 -18.14 -1.27
C LEU A 458 23.04 -19.64 -1.31
N VAL A 459 22.60 -20.32 -2.38
CA VAL A 459 22.79 -21.76 -2.55
C VAL A 459 24.28 -22.11 -2.64
N THR A 460 25.09 -21.30 -3.34
CA THR A 460 26.54 -21.50 -3.41
C THR A 460 27.19 -21.44 -2.04
N GLU A 461 26.75 -20.51 -1.17
CA GLU A 461 27.23 -20.45 0.20
C GLU A 461 26.85 -21.70 1.01
N LEU A 462 25.59 -22.17 0.91
CA LEU A 462 25.14 -23.39 1.59
C LEU A 462 25.96 -24.61 1.15
N LEU A 463 26.24 -24.74 -0.14
CA LEU A 463 27.06 -25.83 -0.72
C LEU A 463 28.48 -25.91 -0.14
N GLN A 464 29.03 -24.80 0.37
CA GLN A 464 30.35 -24.81 1.00
C GLN A 464 30.36 -25.62 2.32
N TYR A 465 29.20 -25.75 2.99
CA TYR A 465 29.04 -26.43 4.27
C TYR A 465 28.46 -27.84 4.17
N VAL A 466 28.08 -28.30 2.95
CA VAL A 466 27.47 -29.61 2.72
C VAL A 466 28.42 -30.52 1.95
N GLY A 467 28.57 -31.76 2.41
CA GLY A 467 29.39 -32.80 1.74
C GLY A 467 30.91 -32.58 1.89
N GLU A 468 31.66 -33.53 1.36
CA GLU A 468 33.12 -33.47 1.33
C GLU A 468 33.62 -32.75 0.08
N ARG A 469 34.95 -32.70 -0.11
CA ARG A 469 35.56 -31.96 -1.22
C ARG A 469 35.17 -32.49 -2.59
N ASP A 470 34.98 -33.81 -2.70
CA ASP A 470 34.65 -34.48 -3.97
C ASP A 470 33.14 -34.49 -4.30
N ASP A 471 32.29 -34.08 -3.34
CA ASP A 471 30.83 -34.02 -3.50
C ASP A 471 30.35 -32.68 -4.09
N LYS A 472 31.25 -31.72 -4.32
CA LYS A 472 30.88 -30.37 -4.76
C LYS A 472 30.28 -30.39 -6.19
N PRO A 473 29.61 -29.28 -6.60
CA PRO A 473 29.01 -29.17 -7.93
C PRO A 473 29.99 -29.54 -9.04
N ASN A 474 29.50 -30.26 -10.05
CA ASN A 474 30.27 -30.48 -11.27
C ASN A 474 30.36 -29.15 -12.07
N ARG A 475 31.13 -29.16 -13.15
CA ARG A 475 31.39 -27.95 -13.93
C ARG A 475 30.10 -27.31 -14.44
N VAL A 476 29.15 -28.05 -15.02
CA VAL A 476 27.94 -27.47 -15.63
C VAL A 476 26.99 -26.93 -14.56
N GLU A 477 26.86 -27.60 -13.42
CA GLU A 477 26.11 -27.11 -12.27
C GLU A 477 26.73 -25.82 -11.70
N ALA A 478 28.06 -25.76 -11.60
CA ALA A 478 28.77 -24.56 -11.17
C ALA A 478 28.63 -23.38 -12.19
N GLU A 479 28.60 -23.71 -13.51
CA GLU A 479 28.32 -22.73 -14.58
C GLU A 479 26.89 -22.19 -14.46
N GLY A 480 25.89 -23.04 -14.14
CA GLY A 480 24.50 -22.65 -13.93
C GLY A 480 24.34 -21.69 -12.73
N LEU A 481 24.96 -22.02 -11.58
CA LEU A 481 24.97 -21.15 -10.40
C LEU A 481 25.66 -19.79 -10.70
N LEU A 482 26.77 -19.81 -11.43
CA LEU A 482 27.46 -18.58 -11.80
C LEU A 482 26.65 -17.75 -12.80
N ALA A 483 25.91 -18.38 -13.70
CA ALA A 483 25.01 -17.70 -14.61
C ALA A 483 23.88 -16.99 -13.86
N GLY A 484 23.29 -17.60 -12.83
CA GLY A 484 22.30 -16.96 -11.96
C GLY A 484 22.87 -15.71 -11.29
N ILE A 485 24.06 -15.81 -10.68
CA ILE A 485 24.73 -14.64 -10.08
C ILE A 485 24.97 -13.55 -11.14
N MET A 486 25.47 -13.89 -12.32
CA MET A 486 25.76 -12.91 -13.38
C MET A 486 24.50 -12.26 -13.94
N LEU A 487 23.36 -13.00 -13.99
CA LEU A 487 22.07 -12.43 -14.43
C LEU A 487 21.64 -11.30 -13.50
N ASP A 488 21.52 -11.58 -12.23
CA ASP A 488 20.97 -10.65 -11.24
C ASP A 488 21.88 -9.48 -10.91
N THR A 489 23.20 -9.69 -11.04
CA THR A 489 24.20 -8.64 -10.86
C THR A 489 24.48 -7.84 -12.11
N GLN A 490 23.88 -8.19 -13.25
CA GLN A 490 24.23 -7.62 -14.54
C GLN A 490 25.76 -7.64 -14.78
N ASP A 491 26.32 -8.83 -14.82
CA ASP A 491 27.78 -9.05 -14.96
C ASP A 491 28.58 -8.34 -13.83
N PHE A 492 28.17 -8.52 -12.57
CA PHE A 492 28.81 -7.93 -11.37
C PHE A 492 28.80 -6.39 -11.31
N THR A 493 27.83 -5.76 -12.00
CA THR A 493 27.69 -4.30 -12.03
C THR A 493 26.74 -3.79 -10.94
N LEU A 494 25.66 -4.52 -10.66
CA LEU A 494 24.63 -4.13 -9.68
C LEU A 494 24.56 -5.15 -8.54
N HIS A 495 24.15 -4.70 -7.35
CA HIS A 495 23.90 -5.54 -6.17
C HIS A 495 25.04 -6.51 -5.83
N THR A 496 26.29 -6.14 -6.17
CA THR A 496 27.46 -7.00 -6.00
C THR A 496 28.22 -6.62 -4.74
N GLY A 497 28.27 -7.55 -3.81
CA GLY A 497 29.00 -7.43 -2.55
C GLY A 497 30.25 -8.33 -2.51
N VAL A 498 30.92 -8.34 -1.36
CA VAL A 498 32.07 -9.22 -1.14
C VAL A 498 31.66 -10.69 -1.19
N ARG A 499 30.48 -11.04 -0.64
CA ARG A 499 29.92 -12.40 -0.66
C ARG A 499 29.70 -12.91 -2.09
N THR A 500 29.22 -12.04 -2.98
CA THR A 500 29.01 -12.35 -4.40
C THR A 500 30.31 -12.77 -5.06
N PHE A 501 31.41 -12.04 -4.81
CA PHE A 501 32.74 -12.42 -5.34
C PHE A 501 33.30 -13.67 -4.67
N GLU A 502 33.06 -13.89 -3.36
CA GLU A 502 33.43 -15.12 -2.66
C GLU A 502 32.69 -16.34 -3.25
N ALA A 503 31.39 -16.22 -3.55
CA ALA A 503 30.59 -17.25 -4.19
C ALA A 503 31.10 -17.53 -5.62
N ALA A 504 31.31 -16.50 -6.43
CA ALA A 504 31.85 -16.64 -7.78
C ALA A 504 33.24 -17.30 -7.78
N ALA A 505 34.11 -16.95 -6.82
CA ALA A 505 35.41 -17.58 -6.65
C ALA A 505 35.29 -19.07 -6.24
N ALA A 506 34.29 -19.43 -5.43
CA ALA A 506 34.01 -20.83 -5.11
C ALA A 506 33.58 -21.62 -6.35
N LEU A 507 32.65 -21.07 -7.16
CA LEU A 507 32.20 -21.69 -8.40
C LEU A 507 33.31 -21.85 -9.42
N ARG A 508 34.24 -20.90 -9.52
CA ARG A 508 35.45 -21.07 -10.32
C ARG A 508 36.33 -22.22 -9.83
N ARG A 509 36.46 -22.42 -8.52
CA ARG A 509 37.18 -23.58 -7.96
C ARG A 509 36.47 -24.89 -8.24
N TYR A 510 35.14 -24.91 -8.39
CA TYR A 510 34.37 -26.07 -8.79
C TYR A 510 34.41 -26.32 -10.31
N GLY A 511 35.09 -25.47 -11.08
CA GLY A 511 35.37 -25.68 -12.50
C GLY A 511 34.50 -24.86 -13.45
N ALA A 512 33.67 -23.92 -12.95
CA ALA A 512 32.92 -23.06 -13.85
C ALA A 512 33.83 -22.25 -14.77
N GLU A 513 33.55 -22.23 -16.06
CA GLU A 513 34.26 -21.47 -17.10
C GLU A 513 33.44 -20.26 -17.52
N THR A 514 33.96 -19.04 -17.31
CA THR A 514 33.23 -17.80 -17.58
C THR A 514 32.85 -17.63 -19.05
N GLU A 515 33.64 -18.15 -19.98
CA GLU A 515 33.31 -18.16 -21.43
C GLU A 515 32.06 -18.98 -21.73
N ARG A 516 31.93 -20.16 -21.10
CA ARG A 516 30.75 -21.02 -21.25
C ARG A 516 29.52 -20.42 -20.55
N VAL A 517 29.73 -19.84 -19.38
CA VAL A 517 28.66 -19.10 -18.72
C VAL A 517 28.15 -17.98 -19.62
N ARG A 518 29.04 -17.26 -20.31
CA ARG A 518 28.64 -16.21 -21.26
C ARG A 518 27.77 -16.74 -22.40
N GLN A 519 28.05 -17.95 -22.89
CA GLN A 519 27.25 -18.61 -23.95
C GLN A 519 25.80 -18.90 -23.51
N LEU A 520 25.54 -19.06 -22.19
CA LEU A 520 24.19 -19.25 -21.70
C LEU A 520 23.31 -17.98 -21.87
N PHE A 521 23.93 -16.83 -22.08
CA PHE A 521 23.25 -15.55 -22.37
C PHE A 521 23.15 -15.24 -23.87
N ASP A 522 23.57 -16.17 -24.74
CA ASP A 522 23.47 -15.94 -26.17
C ASP A 522 22.01 -15.80 -26.60
N VAL A 523 21.74 -14.77 -27.39
CA VAL A 523 20.41 -14.47 -27.91
C VAL A 523 20.32 -14.81 -29.40
N SER A 524 19.14 -15.20 -29.86
CA SER A 524 18.89 -15.39 -31.27
C SER A 524 18.99 -14.08 -32.07
N MET A 525 19.25 -14.15 -33.36
CA MET A 525 19.24 -12.96 -34.23
C MET A 525 17.88 -12.28 -34.24
N VAL A 526 16.78 -13.04 -34.05
CA VAL A 526 15.42 -12.47 -33.95
C VAL A 526 15.28 -11.62 -32.68
N GLU A 527 15.73 -12.14 -31.53
CA GLU A 527 15.72 -11.40 -30.27
C GLU A 527 16.64 -10.18 -30.30
N TYR A 528 17.84 -10.35 -30.90
CA TYR A 528 18.79 -9.24 -31.07
C TYR A 528 18.17 -8.11 -31.89
N ASN A 529 17.58 -8.41 -33.05
CA ASN A 529 16.93 -7.41 -33.91
C ASN A 529 15.74 -6.76 -33.22
N ALA A 530 14.92 -7.52 -32.51
CA ALA A 530 13.79 -6.99 -31.73
C ALA A 530 14.27 -6.02 -30.62
N LYS A 531 15.34 -6.38 -29.91
CA LYS A 531 15.96 -5.53 -28.90
C LYS A 531 16.51 -4.25 -29.52
N ALA A 532 17.23 -4.34 -30.65
CA ALA A 532 17.78 -3.18 -31.35
C ALA A 532 16.68 -2.21 -31.82
N ASP A 533 15.58 -2.74 -32.38
CA ASP A 533 14.42 -1.94 -32.79
C ASP A 533 13.78 -1.20 -31.61
N LEU A 534 13.67 -1.86 -30.46
CA LEU A 534 13.14 -1.23 -29.23
C LEU A 534 14.06 -0.12 -28.71
N VAL A 535 15.37 -0.30 -28.78
CA VAL A 535 16.35 0.72 -28.35
C VAL A 535 16.34 1.91 -29.32
N GLU A 536 16.27 1.69 -30.62
CA GLU A 536 16.23 2.75 -31.65
C GLU A 536 14.97 3.65 -31.50
N LYS A 537 13.82 3.07 -31.13
CA LYS A 537 12.56 3.80 -30.93
C LYS A 537 12.49 4.61 -29.63
N ALA A 538 13.52 4.55 -28.80
CA ALA A 538 13.52 5.24 -27.52
C ALA A 538 13.58 6.76 -27.68
N GLN A 539 12.83 7.48 -26.89
CA GLN A 539 12.82 8.94 -26.82
C GLN A 539 13.10 9.41 -25.40
N MET A 540 13.92 10.44 -25.30
CA MET A 540 14.28 11.03 -24.01
C MET A 540 13.14 11.88 -23.44
N TYR A 541 12.82 11.68 -22.17
CA TYR A 541 11.89 12.49 -21.41
C TYR A 541 12.38 12.67 -19.97
N ARG A 542 12.79 13.89 -19.57
CA ARG A 542 13.27 14.23 -18.21
C ARG A 542 14.33 13.25 -17.65
N ASN A 543 15.38 12.97 -18.40
CA ASN A 543 16.43 11.99 -18.09
C ASN A 543 15.91 10.53 -18.00
N CYS A 544 14.75 10.26 -18.55
CA CYS A 544 14.23 8.90 -18.72
C CYS A 544 14.16 8.57 -20.20
N ALA A 545 14.53 7.34 -20.58
CA ALA A 545 14.34 6.82 -21.93
C ALA A 545 13.01 6.07 -22.00
N ILE A 546 12.14 6.45 -22.93
CA ILE A 546 10.83 5.81 -23.11
C ILE A 546 10.78 5.26 -24.54
N SER A 547 10.77 3.93 -24.65
CA SER A 547 10.55 3.22 -25.91
C SER A 547 9.12 2.67 -25.95
N VAL A 548 8.48 2.80 -27.11
CA VAL A 548 7.13 2.29 -27.31
C VAL A 548 7.07 1.60 -28.68
N SER A 549 6.61 0.35 -28.69
CA SER A 549 6.48 -0.46 -29.91
C SER A 549 5.13 -1.16 -30.01
N GLY A 550 4.76 -1.50 -31.23
CA GLY A 550 3.66 -2.42 -31.50
C GLY A 550 3.94 -3.82 -30.99
N GLU A 551 3.22 -4.79 -31.53
CA GLU A 551 3.33 -6.20 -31.13
C GLU A 551 4.71 -6.74 -31.49
N VAL A 552 5.35 -7.40 -30.52
CA VAL A 552 6.64 -8.11 -30.67
C VAL A 552 6.36 -9.61 -30.70
N ALA A 553 7.10 -10.33 -31.50
CA ALA A 553 6.98 -11.79 -31.61
C ALA A 553 7.09 -12.45 -30.22
N PRO A 554 6.33 -13.51 -29.94
CA PRO A 554 6.34 -14.17 -28.63
C PRO A 554 7.75 -14.60 -28.19
N GLU A 555 8.58 -15.03 -29.13
CA GLU A 555 9.97 -15.46 -28.92
C GLU A 555 10.89 -14.30 -28.50
N ALA A 556 10.52 -13.07 -28.86
CA ALA A 556 11.31 -11.87 -28.56
C ALA A 556 10.86 -11.11 -27.30
N ARG A 557 9.99 -11.68 -26.47
CA ARG A 557 9.50 -11.03 -25.23
C ARG A 557 10.61 -10.71 -24.23
N VAL A 558 11.66 -11.53 -24.20
CA VAL A 558 12.85 -11.32 -23.36
C VAL A 558 13.56 -10.03 -23.78
N ALA A 559 13.53 -9.68 -25.07
CA ALA A 559 14.14 -8.47 -25.61
C ALA A 559 13.59 -7.17 -24.98
N ILE A 560 12.36 -7.19 -24.44
CA ILE A 560 11.74 -6.01 -23.79
C ILE A 560 12.52 -5.61 -22.53
N ALA A 561 12.83 -6.59 -21.67
CA ALA A 561 13.59 -6.36 -20.44
C ALA A 561 15.06 -6.02 -20.76
N GLN A 562 15.65 -6.68 -21.76
CA GLN A 562 17.01 -6.43 -22.21
C GLN A 562 17.14 -5.03 -22.83
N ALA A 563 16.20 -4.59 -23.66
CA ALA A 563 16.17 -3.24 -24.22
C ALA A 563 16.08 -2.17 -23.11
N ALA A 564 15.29 -2.45 -22.05
CA ALA A 564 15.22 -1.52 -20.92
C ALA A 564 16.57 -1.41 -20.18
N ASN A 565 17.33 -2.50 -20.05
CA ASN A 565 18.67 -2.47 -19.48
C ASN A 565 19.66 -1.74 -20.40
N ASP A 566 19.64 -2.06 -21.71
CA ASP A 566 20.55 -1.41 -22.68
C ASP A 566 20.35 0.12 -22.72
N LEU A 567 19.10 0.60 -22.60
CA LEU A 567 18.80 2.04 -22.53
C LEU A 567 19.44 2.74 -21.32
N LEU A 568 19.71 2.05 -20.22
CA LEU A 568 20.40 2.61 -19.06
C LEU A 568 21.91 2.83 -19.30
N THR A 569 22.49 2.21 -20.32
CA THR A 569 23.89 2.43 -20.69
C THR A 569 24.09 3.73 -21.45
N ILE A 570 23.01 4.37 -21.89
CA ILE A 570 23.04 5.63 -22.63
C ILE A 570 23.31 6.79 -21.65
N GLN A 571 24.21 7.68 -22.04
CA GLN A 571 24.58 8.83 -21.20
C GLN A 571 23.35 9.69 -20.85
N ASN A 572 23.27 10.13 -19.59
CA ASN A 572 22.17 10.93 -19.01
C ASN A 572 20.81 10.21 -18.92
N VAL A 573 20.75 8.89 -19.02
CA VAL A 573 19.56 8.10 -18.72
C VAL A 573 19.62 7.64 -17.29
N GLU A 574 18.68 8.11 -16.46
CA GLU A 574 18.53 7.70 -15.05
C GLU A 574 17.55 6.53 -14.90
N ALA A 575 16.56 6.43 -15.79
CA ALA A 575 15.58 5.36 -15.83
C ALA A 575 15.12 5.08 -17.27
N SER A 576 14.71 3.87 -17.55
CA SER A 576 14.20 3.43 -18.85
C SER A 576 12.84 2.77 -18.71
N PHE A 577 11.99 2.97 -19.72
CA PHE A 577 10.64 2.41 -19.80
C PHE A 577 10.44 1.87 -21.21
N VAL A 578 10.25 0.55 -21.33
CA VAL A 578 9.97 -0.10 -22.61
C VAL A 578 8.55 -0.65 -22.57
N ALA A 579 7.69 -0.11 -23.43
CA ALA A 579 6.27 -0.43 -23.51
C ALA A 579 5.96 -1.13 -24.84
N VAL A 580 5.41 -2.33 -24.78
CA VAL A 580 5.14 -3.15 -25.96
C VAL A 580 3.70 -3.65 -25.93
N GLN A 581 3.04 -3.61 -27.08
CA GLN A 581 1.69 -4.16 -27.26
C GLN A 581 1.70 -5.68 -27.06
N VAL A 582 0.77 -6.17 -26.26
CA VAL A 582 0.51 -7.61 -26.09
C VAL A 582 -0.99 -7.82 -26.11
N GLY A 583 -1.49 -8.35 -27.22
CA GLY A 583 -2.94 -8.46 -27.46
C GLY A 583 -3.65 -7.11 -27.39
N THR A 584 -4.64 -6.96 -26.52
CA THR A 584 -5.40 -5.73 -26.35
C THR A 584 -4.81 -4.76 -25.33
N GLY A 585 -3.65 -5.08 -24.75
CA GLY A 585 -3.01 -4.27 -23.70
C GLY A 585 -1.56 -3.96 -24.03
N VAL A 586 -0.89 -3.23 -23.11
CA VAL A 586 0.53 -2.86 -23.22
C VAL A 586 1.25 -3.33 -21.96
N ASN A 587 2.30 -4.10 -22.15
CA ASN A 587 3.24 -4.48 -21.09
C ASN A 587 4.37 -3.47 -21.03
N ILE A 588 4.71 -3.03 -19.82
CA ILE A 588 5.76 -2.05 -19.58
C ILE A 588 6.82 -2.70 -18.70
N SER A 589 8.08 -2.65 -19.15
CA SER A 589 9.26 -2.96 -18.34
C SER A 589 9.98 -1.67 -17.98
N ALA A 590 10.27 -1.46 -16.71
CA ALA A 590 10.95 -0.29 -16.21
C ALA A 590 12.25 -0.67 -15.49
N ARG A 591 13.30 0.11 -15.71
CA ARG A 591 14.62 -0.07 -15.09
C ARG A 591 15.19 1.27 -14.63
N SER A 592 16.08 1.22 -13.62
CA SER A 592 16.76 2.41 -13.09
C SER A 592 18.11 2.03 -12.47
N LEU A 593 19.04 2.97 -12.47
CA LEU A 593 20.31 2.86 -11.75
C LEU A 593 20.20 3.26 -10.26
N GLY A 594 18.97 3.43 -9.73
CA GLY A 594 18.70 3.74 -8.33
C GLY A 594 18.36 5.21 -8.03
N ALA A 595 18.73 6.15 -8.89
CA ALA A 595 18.37 7.57 -8.72
C ALA A 595 16.86 7.83 -8.88
N VAL A 596 16.18 7.05 -9.70
CA VAL A 596 14.73 7.09 -9.91
C VAL A 596 14.11 5.80 -9.37
N ASN A 597 13.14 5.91 -8.48
CA ASN A 597 12.41 4.75 -7.99
C ASN A 597 11.31 4.37 -8.99
N VAL A 598 11.62 3.40 -9.87
CA VAL A 598 10.67 2.95 -10.90
C VAL A 598 9.49 2.15 -10.33
N GLN A 599 9.61 1.59 -9.13
CA GLN A 599 8.52 0.91 -8.45
C GLN A 599 7.34 1.87 -8.23
N VAL A 600 7.59 3.04 -7.64
CA VAL A 600 6.56 4.06 -7.37
C VAL A 600 5.87 4.52 -8.65
N ILE A 601 6.65 4.66 -9.74
CA ILE A 601 6.10 5.05 -11.05
C ILE A 601 5.20 3.93 -11.61
N MET A 602 5.62 2.67 -11.50
CA MET A 602 4.82 1.53 -11.98
C MET A 602 3.60 1.26 -11.11
N GLU A 603 3.68 1.44 -9.80
CA GLU A 603 2.52 1.35 -8.89
C GLU A 603 1.43 2.38 -9.24
N ALA A 604 1.80 3.60 -9.64
CA ALA A 604 0.86 4.61 -10.14
C ALA A 604 0.17 4.18 -11.45
N LEU A 605 0.73 3.21 -12.17
CA LEU A 605 0.16 2.59 -13.38
C LEU A 605 -0.54 1.25 -13.11
N GLY A 606 -0.69 0.85 -11.82
CA GLY A 606 -1.31 -0.41 -11.42
C GLY A 606 -0.39 -1.63 -11.54
N GLY A 607 0.91 -1.40 -11.62
CA GLY A 607 1.96 -2.41 -11.62
C GLY A 607 2.69 -2.52 -10.28
N GLY A 608 3.95 -2.99 -10.30
CA GLY A 608 4.79 -3.12 -9.13
C GLY A 608 6.20 -3.56 -9.48
N GLY A 609 7.02 -3.82 -8.46
CA GLY A 609 8.39 -4.27 -8.63
C GLY A 609 9.30 -3.77 -7.50
N HIS A 610 10.54 -3.47 -7.86
CA HIS A 610 11.57 -2.93 -6.97
C HIS A 610 11.99 -1.52 -7.40
N GLN A 611 12.80 -0.87 -6.58
CA GLN A 611 13.30 0.48 -6.84
C GLN A 611 13.99 0.60 -8.22
N THR A 612 14.76 -0.41 -8.60
CA THR A 612 15.55 -0.44 -9.84
C THR A 612 14.90 -1.22 -10.96
N MET A 613 13.96 -2.11 -10.69
CA MET A 613 13.27 -2.96 -11.66
C MET A 613 11.78 -3.05 -11.32
N ALA A 614 10.92 -2.68 -12.26
CA ALA A 614 9.48 -2.75 -12.06
C ALA A 614 8.77 -3.01 -13.39
N ALA A 615 7.51 -3.43 -13.33
CA ALA A 615 6.69 -3.70 -14.48
C ALA A 615 5.24 -3.29 -14.26
N ALA A 616 4.52 -3.01 -15.34
CA ALA A 616 3.08 -2.76 -15.31
C ALA A 616 2.41 -3.33 -16.56
N GLN A 617 1.14 -3.69 -16.44
CA GLN A 617 0.32 -4.13 -17.56
C GLN A 617 -0.91 -3.24 -17.66
N LEU A 618 -1.01 -2.48 -18.75
CA LEU A 618 -2.15 -1.62 -19.04
C LEU A 618 -3.12 -2.34 -19.99
N LYS A 619 -4.37 -2.50 -19.58
CA LYS A 619 -5.42 -3.17 -20.38
C LYS A 619 -6.12 -2.16 -21.29
N HIS A 620 -6.51 -2.61 -22.48
CA HIS A 620 -7.30 -1.83 -23.44
C HIS A 620 -6.73 -0.43 -23.77
N ILE A 621 -5.42 -0.38 -24.04
CA ILE A 621 -4.71 0.88 -24.33
C ILE A 621 -3.77 0.69 -25.52
N THR A 622 -3.57 1.75 -26.29
CA THR A 622 -2.57 1.77 -27.38
C THR A 622 -1.18 2.10 -26.83
N PRO A 623 -0.12 1.74 -27.56
CA PRO A 623 1.26 2.07 -27.18
C PRO A 623 1.48 3.58 -26.97
N GLU A 624 0.94 4.43 -27.83
CA GLU A 624 1.09 5.90 -27.74
C GLU A 624 0.40 6.46 -26.49
N ALA A 625 -0.79 5.94 -26.17
CA ALA A 625 -1.50 6.31 -24.94
C ALA A 625 -0.75 5.81 -23.68
N ALA A 626 -0.08 4.65 -23.76
CA ALA A 626 0.79 4.17 -22.69
C ALA A 626 1.98 5.10 -22.47
N ARG A 627 2.61 5.63 -23.53
CA ARG A 627 3.67 6.66 -23.45
C ARG A 627 3.21 7.88 -22.65
N ALA A 628 2.02 8.42 -22.97
CA ALA A 628 1.48 9.58 -22.28
C ALA A 628 1.23 9.31 -20.78
N ARG A 629 0.74 8.10 -20.42
CA ARG A 629 0.56 7.70 -19.03
C ARG A 629 1.89 7.56 -18.27
N ILE A 630 2.92 6.98 -18.91
CA ILE A 630 4.27 6.88 -18.34
C ILE A 630 4.81 8.29 -18.07
N GLN A 631 4.71 9.22 -19.01
CA GLN A 631 5.16 10.61 -18.84
C GLN A 631 4.43 11.29 -17.67
N THR A 632 3.11 11.12 -17.57
CA THR A 632 2.31 11.65 -16.45
C THR A 632 2.77 11.08 -15.11
N ALA A 633 3.02 9.77 -15.02
CA ALA A 633 3.49 9.13 -13.80
C ALA A 633 4.90 9.61 -13.40
N ILE A 634 5.80 9.81 -14.37
CA ILE A 634 7.13 10.42 -14.14
C ILE A 634 6.99 11.84 -13.59
N ASP A 635 6.07 12.64 -14.13
CA ASP A 635 5.83 14.00 -13.67
C ASP A 635 5.29 14.04 -12.24
N GLN A 636 4.35 13.17 -11.90
CA GLN A 636 3.82 13.03 -10.55
C GLN A 636 4.90 12.62 -9.56
N TYR A 637 5.72 11.63 -9.91
CA TYR A 637 6.86 11.20 -9.11
C TYR A 637 7.84 12.35 -8.85
N ARG A 638 8.27 13.09 -9.89
CA ARG A 638 9.18 14.22 -9.73
C ARG A 638 8.57 15.40 -8.98
N ALA A 639 7.26 15.61 -9.07
CA ALA A 639 6.55 16.63 -8.29
C ALA A 639 6.48 16.27 -6.79
N SER A 640 6.34 15.00 -6.46
CA SER A 640 6.37 14.52 -5.07
C SER A 640 7.75 14.69 -4.43
N GLN A 641 8.82 14.45 -5.19
CA GLN A 641 10.21 14.66 -4.73
C GLN A 641 10.54 16.13 -4.43
N LYS A 642 9.98 17.09 -5.18
CA LYS A 642 10.18 18.53 -4.97
C LYS A 642 9.45 19.09 -3.74
N LYS A 643 8.48 18.38 -3.17
CA LYS A 643 7.74 18.79 -1.97
C LYS A 643 8.45 18.47 -0.65
N THR A 644 9.57 17.75 -0.68
CA THR A 644 10.45 17.58 0.48
C THR A 644 11.47 18.72 0.46
N PRO A 645 11.40 19.71 1.37
CA PRO A 645 12.38 20.79 1.37
C PRO A 645 13.73 20.23 1.81
N THR A 646 14.70 20.23 0.91
CA THR A 646 16.12 20.23 1.29
C THR A 646 16.39 21.60 1.93
N GLU A 647 16.50 21.66 3.26
CA GLU A 647 17.09 22.83 3.91
C GLU A 647 18.49 23.05 3.33
N PRO A 648 18.82 24.26 2.89
CA PRO A 648 20.17 24.58 2.46
C PRO A 648 21.09 24.46 3.67
N GLY A 649 22.10 23.60 3.56
CA GLY A 649 23.15 23.48 4.56
C GLY A 649 23.79 24.87 4.83
N PRO A 650 24.27 25.12 6.05
CA PRO A 650 24.84 26.40 6.43
C PRO A 650 26.04 26.70 5.54
N GLU A 651 26.03 27.90 4.92
CA GLU A 651 27.16 28.44 4.17
C GLU A 651 28.45 28.41 5.04
N PRO A 652 29.61 28.03 4.48
CA PRO A 652 30.86 28.07 5.20
C PRO A 652 31.21 29.53 5.54
N GLN A 653 31.15 29.85 6.82
CA GLN A 653 31.65 31.14 7.32
C GLN A 653 33.13 31.32 7.00
N ASN A 654 33.42 32.24 6.10
CA ASN A 654 34.72 32.71 5.77
C ASN A 654 35.40 33.30 7.01
N GLN A 655 36.25 32.54 7.69
CA GLN A 655 37.15 33.10 8.70
C GLN A 655 38.17 34.00 8.03
N LYS A 656 37.91 35.30 8.11
CA LYS A 656 38.91 36.34 7.87
C LYS A 656 40.03 36.19 8.89
N LYS A 657 41.21 35.77 8.45
CA LYS A 657 42.48 35.94 9.16
C LYS A 657 42.67 37.42 9.50
N LYS A 658 42.76 37.75 10.78
CA LYS A 658 43.45 38.96 11.25
C LYS A 658 44.74 38.53 11.96
N GLY A 659 45.81 39.12 11.47
CA GLY A 659 47.05 39.50 12.05
C GLY A 659 47.77 38.67 13.06
#